data_bc419cb6e7b104f6fce1290fe35ec421
#
_entry.id   bc419cb6e7b104f6fce1290fe35ec421
#
_cell.length_a   1.000
_cell.length_b   1.000
_cell.length_c   1.000
_cell.angle_alpha   90.00
_cell.angle_beta   90.00
_cell.angle_gamma   90.00
#
_symmetry.space_group_name_H-M   'P 1'
#
loop_
_entity.id
_entity.type
_entity.pdbx_description
1 polymer ?
#
loop_
_entity_poly.entity_id
_entity_poly.type
_entity_poly.pdbx_seq_one_letter_code
_entity_poly.pdbx_strand_id
1 'polypeptide(L)'
;MDSKRLAIRRIALPCILLAFILVFVGVLVKVQLVDGEEYASAVNTAKQTTVTIHAARGEIVDRNGKPIVENRQGYSIVFNYSYFPSKKENAERNSIIISLIRLFEANNTEWENDLPIVIDASGGLVYKADSEKEIEVMKGKDYLNLNSYATAQNCYDAMVEMFEIDQSYSLKDGLKIAAVRYQMLLNGFGVSNSYTFAEDVSDVLVAKVKENSATFKGVDVEVVPYRHIVDGTLAAHIIGTVGKINAEEYAELKEKGYGMNDMVGKSGIEYSMEEYLRGTDGEKVVTVDPDGNVSETVTKEPVQGATVVLTIDADMQKLAQDTFAKWTENYAKSSKNKYGVPAAGALVVNDPNTGEILTILSYPTYDLNTYSEKYSELSKDERTPLWNRALRSTYAIGSTSKPSVAIAAIEEGLTNRDRVIRCTREFKYLDHTFYCNINHKDRNLTLRTALQDSCNIYFYTCGEELGVSRLNEYRSMLGLGVKTGVELTEAEGIEDSPEYRESIGQTWLPGYLILSSIGEGGTRFTPIQLANYVATIANGGTRYEQHLIKSVKSADYSETLVEKTPKVALETGISKYAIDCVTEGMEYVVNNNRIIQSALKGLDVQTAAKTGTSEENRKINGVNQVINNGLYITFAPSKNAEISMAFICEGVYGSSSLAQIAKPIYEYYFNSSQTAAAPQSENTLLG
;
A
#
# COMPACT_ATOMS: atom_id res chain seq x y z
N MET A 1 -47.76 27.01 65.11
CA MET A 1 -48.10 27.59 63.76
C MET A 1 -47.56 26.82 62.58
N ASP A 2 -46.74 25.76 62.76
CA ASP A 2 -46.05 25.07 61.65
C ASP A 2 -46.76 23.86 60.98
N SER A 3 -47.70 23.21 61.72
CA SER A 3 -48.37 22.00 61.14
C SER A 3 -49.36 22.31 60.00
N LYS A 4 -50.04 23.47 60.08
CA LYS A 4 -50.94 23.88 58.97
C LYS A 4 -50.20 24.33 57.70
N ARG A 5 -49.03 24.93 57.81
CA ARG A 5 -48.20 25.32 56.69
C ARG A 5 -47.59 24.12 56.01
N LEU A 6 -47.20 23.06 56.77
CA LEU A 6 -46.72 21.78 56.16
C LEU A 6 -47.83 21.00 55.43
N ALA A 7 -49.07 21.00 55.98
CA ALA A 7 -50.23 20.38 55.36
C ALA A 7 -50.61 21.07 54.01
N ILE A 8 -50.59 22.42 54.02
CA ILE A 8 -50.87 23.20 52.79
C ILE A 8 -49.76 22.92 51.70
N ARG A 9 -48.49 22.86 52.09
CA ARG A 9 -47.41 22.51 51.14
C ARG A 9 -47.51 21.08 50.58
N ARG A 10 -47.93 20.12 51.38
CA ARG A 10 -48.15 18.73 50.96
C ARG A 10 -49.27 18.56 49.97
N ILE A 11 -50.23 19.46 49.94
CA ILE A 11 -51.37 19.43 48.96
C ILE A 11 -51.08 20.38 47.80
N ALA A 12 -50.46 21.52 48.02
CA ALA A 12 -50.21 22.50 46.98
C ALA A 12 -49.19 21.97 45.93
N LEU A 13 -48.13 21.24 46.37
CA LEU A 13 -47.12 20.69 45.44
C LEU A 13 -47.69 19.66 44.44
N PRO A 14 -48.47 18.64 44.88
CA PRO A 14 -49.17 17.74 43.99
C PRO A 14 -50.18 18.42 43.07
N CYS A 15 -50.89 19.44 43.57
CA CYS A 15 -51.84 20.20 42.77
C CYS A 15 -51.15 21.02 41.67
N ILE A 16 -50.01 21.62 41.96
CA ILE A 16 -49.21 22.33 40.97
C ILE A 16 -48.66 21.33 39.92
N LEU A 17 -48.15 20.18 40.39
CA LEU A 17 -47.65 19.13 39.47
C LEU A 17 -48.80 18.61 38.57
N LEU A 18 -49.97 18.37 39.14
CA LEU A 18 -51.14 17.93 38.37
C LEU A 18 -51.58 18.99 37.34
N ALA A 19 -51.53 20.29 37.73
CA ALA A 19 -51.81 21.38 36.80
C ALA A 19 -50.82 21.41 35.62
N PHE A 20 -49.52 21.24 35.91
CA PHE A 20 -48.50 21.11 34.85
C PHE A 20 -48.74 19.92 33.96
N ILE A 21 -49.07 18.74 34.50
CA ILE A 21 -49.39 17.54 33.72
C ILE A 21 -50.61 17.79 32.84
N LEU A 22 -51.67 18.43 33.36
CA LEU A 22 -52.88 18.74 32.58
C LEU A 22 -52.61 19.74 31.45
N VAL A 23 -51.77 20.76 31.70
CA VAL A 23 -51.30 21.67 30.65
C VAL A 23 -50.49 20.93 29.59
N PHE A 24 -49.56 20.08 30.03
CA PHE A 24 -48.75 19.26 29.09
C PHE A 24 -49.57 18.30 28.27
N VAL A 25 -50.56 17.60 28.88
CA VAL A 25 -51.53 16.76 28.19
C VAL A 25 -52.37 17.59 27.22
N GLY A 26 -52.85 18.76 27.61
CA GLY A 26 -53.57 19.68 26.74
C GLY A 26 -52.78 20.13 25.52
N VAL A 27 -51.48 20.43 25.70
CA VAL A 27 -50.57 20.75 24.60
C VAL A 27 -50.35 19.52 23.68
N LEU A 28 -50.14 18.34 24.27
CA LEU A 28 -50.03 17.10 23.52
C LEU A 28 -51.26 16.78 22.68
N VAL A 29 -52.48 16.90 23.28
CA VAL A 29 -53.73 16.72 22.59
C VAL A 29 -53.89 17.72 21.45
N LYS A 30 -53.56 19.00 21.71
CA LYS A 30 -53.57 20.00 20.64
C LYS A 30 -52.66 19.65 19.50
N VAL A 31 -51.39 19.36 19.77
CA VAL A 31 -50.36 19.05 18.74
C VAL A 31 -50.65 17.72 18.00
N GLN A 32 -51.15 16.71 18.70
CA GLN A 32 -51.35 15.38 18.09
C GLN A 32 -52.75 15.15 17.50
N LEU A 33 -53.84 15.74 18.08
CA LEU A 33 -55.22 15.49 17.66
C LEU A 33 -55.87 16.68 16.97
N VAL A 34 -55.54 17.92 17.34
CA VAL A 34 -56.14 19.11 16.71
C VAL A 34 -55.30 19.60 15.52
N ASP A 35 -53.99 19.75 15.73
CA ASP A 35 -53.08 20.24 14.69
C ASP A 35 -52.40 19.07 13.96
N GLY A 36 -52.66 17.82 14.34
CA GLY A 36 -51.98 16.62 13.82
C GLY A 36 -52.18 16.39 12.33
N GLU A 37 -53.38 16.70 11.78
CA GLU A 37 -53.63 16.63 10.34
C GLU A 37 -52.89 17.74 9.57
N GLU A 38 -52.74 18.94 10.17
CA GLU A 38 -52.01 20.06 9.61
C GLU A 38 -50.50 19.77 9.58
N TYR A 39 -49.97 19.23 10.68
CA TYR A 39 -48.59 18.75 10.71
C TYR A 39 -48.34 17.56 9.80
N ALA A 40 -49.26 16.61 9.72
CA ALA A 40 -49.19 15.47 8.79
C ALA A 40 -49.29 15.91 7.32
N SER A 41 -50.12 16.91 7.01
CA SER A 41 -50.21 17.47 5.67
C SER A 41 -48.97 18.29 5.30
N ALA A 42 -48.40 19.05 6.24
CA ALA A 42 -47.16 19.78 6.06
C ALA A 42 -45.95 18.83 5.82
N VAL A 43 -45.91 17.71 6.55
CA VAL A 43 -44.90 16.65 6.32
C VAL A 43 -45.11 15.98 4.93
N ASN A 44 -46.33 15.76 4.50
CA ASN A 44 -46.63 15.17 3.17
C ASN A 44 -46.31 16.11 1.99
N THR A 45 -46.22 17.44 2.23
CA THR A 45 -45.81 18.42 1.21
C THR A 45 -44.32 18.81 1.31
N ALA A 46 -43.67 18.46 2.40
CA ALA A 46 -42.22 18.68 2.57
C ALA A 46 -41.44 17.70 1.67
N LYS A 47 -40.49 18.21 0.93
CA LYS A 47 -39.57 17.39 0.11
C LYS A 47 -38.54 16.80 1.03
N GLN A 48 -38.55 15.47 1.17
CA GLN A 48 -37.53 14.71 1.91
C GLN A 48 -36.51 14.11 0.96
N THR A 49 -35.25 14.19 1.31
CA THR A 49 -34.14 13.59 0.56
C THR A 49 -33.18 12.93 1.54
N THR A 50 -32.85 11.67 1.29
CA THR A 50 -31.83 10.97 2.06
C THR A 50 -30.45 11.33 1.51
N VAL A 51 -29.54 11.69 2.39
CA VAL A 51 -28.14 12.02 2.08
C VAL A 51 -27.23 11.08 2.85
N THR A 52 -26.25 10.53 2.18
CA THR A 52 -25.25 9.63 2.77
C THR A 52 -24.29 10.42 3.67
N ILE A 53 -23.98 9.84 4.83
CA ILE A 53 -22.87 10.31 5.70
C ILE A 53 -21.75 9.28 5.55
N HIS A 54 -20.66 9.66 4.90
CA HIS A 54 -19.57 8.74 4.67
C HIS A 54 -18.89 8.32 5.96
N ALA A 55 -18.68 7.02 6.11
CA ALA A 55 -17.96 6.46 7.24
C ALA A 55 -16.46 6.75 7.15
N ALA A 56 -15.82 6.93 8.29
CA ALA A 56 -14.37 6.94 8.36
C ALA A 56 -13.81 5.55 7.98
N ARG A 57 -12.77 5.52 7.17
CA ARG A 57 -12.08 4.29 6.79
C ARG A 57 -11.35 3.70 7.99
N GLY A 58 -11.20 2.39 8.07
CA GLY A 58 -10.46 1.70 9.13
C GLY A 58 -8.97 2.07 9.13
N GLU A 59 -8.32 1.95 10.26
CA GLU A 59 -6.89 2.24 10.41
C GLU A 59 -6.03 1.06 9.96
N ILE A 60 -4.76 1.34 9.64
CA ILE A 60 -3.73 0.32 9.41
C ILE A 60 -2.62 0.56 10.43
N VAL A 61 -2.37 -0.44 11.26
CA VAL A 61 -1.36 -0.37 12.32
C VAL A 61 -0.32 -1.47 12.14
N ASP A 62 0.86 -1.27 12.72
CA ASP A 62 1.91 -2.28 12.78
C ASP A 62 1.56 -3.41 13.77
N ARG A 63 2.43 -4.42 13.86
CA ARG A 63 2.26 -5.57 14.78
C ARG A 63 2.15 -5.19 16.26
N ASN A 64 2.63 -4.01 16.65
CA ASN A 64 2.67 -3.49 18.00
C ASN A 64 1.54 -2.48 18.28
N GLY A 65 0.67 -2.22 17.28
CA GLY A 65 -0.41 -1.24 17.37
C GLY A 65 0.01 0.19 17.05
N LYS A 66 1.22 0.42 16.52
CA LYS A 66 1.70 1.73 16.08
C LYS A 66 1.01 2.11 14.78
N PRO A 67 0.36 3.30 14.68
CA PRO A 67 -0.34 3.69 13.48
C PRO A 67 0.63 3.91 12.30
N ILE A 68 0.28 3.34 11.16
CA ILE A 68 0.91 3.55 9.86
C ILE A 68 0.00 4.42 9.01
N VAL A 69 -1.30 4.12 9.01
CA VAL A 69 -2.34 4.90 8.35
C VAL A 69 -3.49 5.11 9.32
N GLU A 70 -3.83 6.36 9.55
CA GLU A 70 -4.88 6.81 10.45
C GLU A 70 -5.83 7.77 9.74
N ASN A 71 -6.88 8.20 10.43
CA ASN A 71 -7.74 9.26 9.96
C ASN A 71 -7.54 10.50 10.83
N ARG A 72 -7.28 11.65 10.22
CA ARG A 72 -7.33 12.93 10.91
C ARG A 72 -8.61 13.66 10.54
N GLN A 73 -9.17 14.38 11.48
CA GLN A 73 -10.25 15.29 11.16
C GLN A 73 -9.72 16.48 10.37
N GLY A 74 -10.46 16.87 9.37
CA GLY A 74 -10.20 18.06 8.56
C GLY A 74 -11.52 18.66 8.09
N TYR A 75 -11.44 19.70 7.28
CA TYR A 75 -12.59 20.46 6.83
C TYR A 75 -12.66 20.50 5.32
N SER A 76 -13.83 20.21 4.77
CA SER A 76 -14.19 20.49 3.38
C SER A 76 -15.09 21.71 3.31
N ILE A 77 -14.89 22.51 2.28
CA ILE A 77 -15.86 23.56 1.92
C ILE A 77 -16.76 23.01 0.84
N VAL A 78 -18.05 22.97 1.13
CA VAL A 78 -19.05 22.36 0.24
C VAL A 78 -20.13 23.38 -0.14
N PHE A 79 -20.70 23.21 -1.34
CA PHE A 79 -21.95 23.85 -1.69
C PHE A 79 -23.11 22.90 -1.39
N ASN A 80 -24.05 23.36 -0.60
CA ASN A 80 -25.29 22.63 -0.27
C ASN A 80 -26.43 23.19 -1.14
N TYR A 81 -26.98 22.32 -1.99
CA TYR A 81 -28.00 22.72 -2.95
C TYR A 81 -29.24 23.34 -2.31
N SER A 82 -29.65 22.84 -1.14
CA SER A 82 -30.88 23.26 -0.45
C SER A 82 -30.81 24.70 0.04
N TYR A 83 -29.61 25.20 0.33
CA TYR A 83 -29.36 26.57 0.81
C TYR A 83 -28.76 27.48 -0.28
N PHE A 84 -28.32 26.92 -1.42
CA PHE A 84 -27.75 27.66 -2.52
C PHE A 84 -28.85 28.32 -3.36
N PRO A 85 -28.68 29.54 -3.89
CA PRO A 85 -29.70 30.24 -4.65
C PRO A 85 -30.28 29.37 -5.78
N SER A 86 -31.56 29.55 -6.12
CA SER A 86 -32.27 28.76 -7.11
C SER A 86 -31.64 28.84 -8.51
N LYS A 87 -31.99 27.91 -9.40
CA LYS A 87 -31.48 27.94 -10.80
C LYS A 87 -31.90 29.17 -11.57
N LYS A 88 -32.86 29.97 -11.09
CA LYS A 88 -33.31 31.24 -11.70
C LYS A 88 -32.45 32.43 -11.25
N GLU A 89 -31.62 32.25 -10.22
CA GLU A 89 -30.80 33.30 -9.62
C GLU A 89 -29.30 33.09 -9.95
N ASN A 90 -29.03 32.84 -11.27
CA ASN A 90 -27.67 32.56 -11.75
C ASN A 90 -26.66 33.68 -11.43
N ALA A 91 -27.09 34.94 -11.48
CA ALA A 91 -26.21 36.07 -11.11
C ALA A 91 -25.74 36.00 -9.66
N GLU A 92 -26.63 35.66 -8.69
CA GLU A 92 -26.26 35.50 -7.29
C GLU A 92 -25.35 34.26 -7.11
N ARG A 93 -25.66 33.14 -7.76
CA ARG A 93 -24.80 31.93 -7.76
C ARG A 93 -23.39 32.27 -8.22
N ASN A 94 -23.26 32.96 -9.34
CA ASN A 94 -21.96 33.31 -9.92
C ASN A 94 -21.18 34.29 -9.01
N SER A 95 -21.90 35.21 -8.35
CA SER A 95 -21.32 36.15 -7.39
C SER A 95 -20.78 35.47 -6.14
N ILE A 96 -21.52 34.50 -5.60
CA ILE A 96 -21.07 33.70 -4.45
C ILE A 96 -19.81 32.91 -4.82
N ILE A 97 -19.82 32.21 -5.96
CA ILE A 97 -18.70 31.40 -6.43
C ILE A 97 -17.43 32.22 -6.58
N ILE A 98 -17.50 33.35 -7.30
CA ILE A 98 -16.30 34.19 -7.54
C ILE A 98 -15.79 34.82 -6.23
N SER A 99 -16.70 35.18 -5.33
CA SER A 99 -16.33 35.73 -4.02
C SER A 99 -15.60 34.70 -3.16
N LEU A 100 -16.05 33.46 -3.17
CA LEU A 100 -15.39 32.35 -2.48
C LEU A 100 -14.01 32.06 -3.09
N ILE A 101 -13.90 31.97 -4.42
CA ILE A 101 -12.63 31.79 -5.12
C ILE A 101 -11.63 32.91 -4.75
N ARG A 102 -12.06 34.17 -4.73
CA ARG A 102 -11.21 35.30 -4.35
C ARG A 102 -10.76 35.20 -2.88
N LEU A 103 -11.60 34.70 -1.99
CA LEU A 103 -11.21 34.46 -0.60
C LEU A 103 -10.09 33.40 -0.52
N PHE A 104 -10.21 32.32 -1.26
CA PHE A 104 -9.20 31.26 -1.32
C PHE A 104 -7.88 31.76 -1.91
N GLU A 105 -7.93 32.45 -3.05
CA GLU A 105 -6.74 33.02 -3.69
C GLU A 105 -6.04 34.06 -2.79
N ALA A 106 -6.80 34.90 -2.08
CA ALA A 106 -6.24 35.85 -1.13
C ALA A 106 -5.54 35.21 0.08
N ASN A 107 -5.80 33.92 0.36
CA ASN A 107 -5.16 33.14 1.38
C ASN A 107 -4.15 32.11 0.83
N ASN A 108 -3.80 32.21 -0.46
CA ASN A 108 -2.92 31.27 -1.17
C ASN A 108 -3.36 29.80 -1.00
N THR A 109 -4.66 29.55 -0.99
CA THR A 109 -5.24 28.21 -0.88
C THR A 109 -5.83 27.83 -2.23
N GLU A 110 -5.56 26.62 -2.66
CA GLU A 110 -6.11 26.05 -3.89
C GLU A 110 -7.57 25.64 -3.69
N TRP A 111 -8.29 25.50 -4.78
CA TRP A 111 -9.65 24.96 -4.84
C TRP A 111 -9.75 24.00 -6.03
N GLU A 112 -10.70 23.08 -6.03
CA GLU A 112 -10.83 22.06 -7.07
C GLU A 112 -11.16 22.68 -8.43
N ASN A 113 -10.26 22.52 -9.40
CA ASN A 113 -10.41 23.02 -10.76
C ASN A 113 -9.92 22.02 -11.80
N ASP A 114 -10.81 21.15 -12.22
CA ASP A 114 -10.56 20.10 -13.22
C ASP A 114 -11.08 20.49 -14.63
N LEU A 115 -11.41 21.75 -14.85
CA LEU A 115 -11.84 22.18 -16.17
C LEU A 115 -10.70 21.98 -17.18
N PRO A 116 -10.93 21.26 -18.31
CA PRO A 116 -9.90 21.01 -19.32
C PRO A 116 -9.67 22.18 -20.26
N ILE A 117 -9.88 23.42 -19.79
CA ILE A 117 -9.66 24.68 -20.52
C ILE A 117 -8.80 25.62 -19.70
N VAL A 118 -7.76 26.17 -20.31
CA VAL A 118 -6.85 27.13 -19.70
C VAL A 118 -6.64 28.35 -20.60
N ILE A 119 -6.14 29.45 -20.02
CA ILE A 119 -5.72 30.63 -20.73
C ILE A 119 -4.24 30.48 -21.10
N ASP A 120 -3.91 30.56 -22.38
CA ASP A 120 -2.53 30.48 -22.85
C ASP A 120 -1.75 31.81 -22.66
N ALA A 121 -0.46 31.79 -23.01
CA ALA A 121 0.41 32.95 -22.88
C ALA A 121 -0.01 34.14 -23.78
N SER A 122 -0.84 33.90 -24.82
CA SER A 122 -1.41 34.96 -25.71
C SER A 122 -2.70 35.56 -25.17
N GLY A 123 -3.26 35.01 -24.09
CA GLY A 123 -4.54 35.37 -23.50
C GLY A 123 -5.74 34.66 -24.13
N GLY A 124 -5.51 33.67 -25.01
CA GLY A 124 -6.53 32.86 -25.66
C GLY A 124 -6.92 31.63 -24.84
N LEU A 125 -8.12 31.10 -25.08
CA LEU A 125 -8.56 29.84 -24.48
C LEU A 125 -8.08 28.64 -25.29
N VAL A 126 -7.40 27.72 -24.62
CA VAL A 126 -6.90 26.48 -25.21
C VAL A 126 -7.25 25.27 -24.31
N TYR A 127 -7.29 24.08 -24.90
CA TYR A 127 -7.44 22.88 -24.13
C TYR A 127 -6.16 22.55 -23.37
N LYS A 128 -6.33 22.04 -22.15
CA LYS A 128 -5.22 21.51 -21.33
C LYS A 128 -4.64 20.27 -22.02
N ALA A 129 -3.33 20.15 -22.03
CA ALA A 129 -2.66 18.95 -22.56
C ALA A 129 -3.06 17.69 -21.78
N ASP A 130 -3.03 16.55 -22.46
CA ASP A 130 -3.33 15.24 -21.88
C ASP A 130 -4.73 15.11 -21.23
N SER A 131 -5.74 15.86 -21.77
CA SER A 131 -7.12 15.89 -21.28
C SER A 131 -8.16 15.50 -22.36
N GLU A 132 -7.81 14.63 -23.29
CA GLU A 132 -8.66 14.27 -24.43
C GLU A 132 -10.00 13.67 -23.99
N LYS A 133 -9.98 12.82 -22.97
CA LYS A 133 -11.18 12.16 -22.44
C LYS A 133 -12.15 13.16 -21.78
N GLU A 134 -11.61 14.03 -20.95
CA GLU A 134 -12.36 15.08 -20.24
C GLU A 134 -12.98 16.06 -21.25
N ILE A 135 -12.27 16.38 -22.31
CA ILE A 135 -12.74 17.23 -23.41
C ILE A 135 -13.89 16.54 -24.16
N GLU A 136 -13.77 15.23 -24.42
CA GLU A 136 -14.83 14.48 -25.10
C GLU A 136 -16.10 14.41 -24.23
N VAL A 137 -15.96 14.12 -22.93
CA VAL A 137 -17.07 14.15 -21.97
C VAL A 137 -17.72 15.51 -21.94
N MET A 138 -16.95 16.58 -21.81
CA MET A 138 -17.44 17.98 -21.75
C MET A 138 -18.29 18.33 -22.97
N LYS A 139 -17.89 17.92 -24.17
CA LYS A 139 -18.62 18.15 -25.42
C LYS A 139 -19.86 17.28 -25.58
N GLY A 140 -19.97 16.22 -24.77
CA GLY A 140 -21.03 15.21 -24.84
C GLY A 140 -22.45 15.78 -24.73
N LYS A 141 -23.42 14.97 -25.17
CA LYS A 141 -24.86 15.35 -25.21
C LYS A 141 -25.43 15.64 -23.82
N ASP A 142 -24.91 14.99 -22.79
CA ASP A 142 -25.38 15.13 -21.42
C ASP A 142 -24.86 16.41 -20.75
N TYR A 143 -23.89 17.10 -21.37
CA TYR A 143 -23.24 18.32 -20.85
C TYR A 143 -23.42 19.51 -21.79
N LEU A 144 -22.39 19.85 -22.57
CA LEU A 144 -22.47 21.03 -23.45
C LEU A 144 -23.14 20.76 -24.79
N ASN A 145 -23.32 19.54 -25.18
CA ASN A 145 -23.94 19.10 -26.46
C ASN A 145 -23.32 19.80 -27.68
N LEU A 146 -22.00 19.77 -27.75
CA LEU A 146 -21.23 20.40 -28.83
C LEU A 146 -20.63 19.35 -29.77
N ASN A 147 -20.31 19.78 -30.99
CA ASN A 147 -19.60 18.95 -31.96
C ASN A 147 -18.18 18.62 -31.50
N SER A 148 -17.66 17.46 -31.91
CA SER A 148 -16.30 17.00 -31.55
C SER A 148 -15.18 17.96 -31.91
N TYR A 149 -15.38 18.76 -33.00
CA TYR A 149 -14.43 19.78 -33.45
C TYR A 149 -14.56 21.13 -32.74
N ALA A 150 -15.49 21.30 -31.78
CA ALA A 150 -15.64 22.53 -31.03
C ALA A 150 -14.32 22.92 -30.34
N THR A 151 -13.97 24.21 -30.41
CA THR A 151 -12.77 24.75 -29.77
C THR A 151 -12.99 25.01 -28.28
N ALA A 152 -11.91 25.25 -27.52
CA ALA A 152 -12.00 25.66 -26.13
C ALA A 152 -12.86 26.92 -25.94
N GLN A 153 -12.75 27.89 -26.91
CA GLN A 153 -13.60 29.07 -26.91
C GLN A 153 -15.09 28.73 -27.08
N ASN A 154 -15.44 27.81 -28.00
CA ASN A 154 -16.84 27.38 -28.18
C ASN A 154 -17.41 26.72 -26.93
N CYS A 155 -16.60 25.91 -26.23
CA CYS A 155 -17.00 25.28 -24.96
C CYS A 155 -17.23 26.34 -23.86
N TYR A 156 -16.35 27.33 -23.76
CA TYR A 156 -16.51 28.42 -22.80
C TYR A 156 -17.74 29.26 -23.11
N ASP A 157 -17.98 29.63 -24.39
CA ASP A 157 -19.15 30.42 -24.81
C ASP A 157 -20.45 29.68 -24.48
N ALA A 158 -20.50 28.35 -24.70
CA ALA A 158 -21.63 27.50 -24.29
C ALA A 158 -21.86 27.51 -22.78
N MET A 159 -20.79 27.48 -21.99
CA MET A 159 -20.88 27.59 -20.53
C MET A 159 -21.33 28.94 -20.06
N VAL A 160 -20.87 30.02 -20.72
CA VAL A 160 -21.33 31.40 -20.45
C VAL A 160 -22.83 31.52 -20.66
N GLU A 161 -23.36 30.98 -21.77
CA GLU A 161 -24.78 30.97 -22.05
C GLU A 161 -25.56 30.11 -21.07
N MET A 162 -25.11 28.86 -20.84
CA MET A 162 -25.76 27.87 -19.94
C MET A 162 -25.87 28.38 -18.50
N PHE A 163 -24.80 29.03 -17.99
CA PHE A 163 -24.71 29.46 -16.59
C PHE A 163 -24.99 30.96 -16.42
N GLU A 164 -25.39 31.67 -17.50
CA GLU A 164 -25.68 33.12 -17.51
C GLU A 164 -24.55 33.92 -16.85
N ILE A 165 -23.29 33.66 -17.26
CA ILE A 165 -22.12 34.38 -16.74
C ILE A 165 -22.09 35.76 -17.34
N ASP A 166 -22.18 36.79 -16.47
CA ASP A 166 -22.23 38.19 -16.92
C ASP A 166 -20.92 38.62 -17.62
N GLN A 167 -21.06 39.33 -18.75
CA GLN A 167 -19.93 39.78 -19.54
C GLN A 167 -19.07 40.86 -18.84
N SER A 168 -19.52 41.41 -17.73
CA SER A 168 -18.73 42.34 -16.90
C SER A 168 -17.58 41.64 -16.17
N TYR A 169 -17.61 40.30 -16.01
CA TYR A 169 -16.47 39.55 -15.48
C TYR A 169 -15.31 39.54 -16.50
N SER A 170 -14.09 39.59 -15.96
CA SER A 170 -12.91 39.34 -16.79
C SER A 170 -12.94 37.92 -17.35
N LEU A 171 -12.29 37.65 -18.50
CA LEU A 171 -12.16 36.28 -19.04
C LEU A 171 -11.65 35.30 -17.99
N LYS A 172 -10.70 35.74 -17.16
CA LYS A 172 -10.13 34.92 -16.08
C LYS A 172 -11.16 34.58 -15.00
N ASP A 173 -11.96 35.54 -14.54
CA ASP A 173 -12.98 35.33 -13.53
C ASP A 173 -14.16 34.53 -14.11
N GLY A 174 -14.56 34.83 -15.35
CA GLY A 174 -15.60 34.06 -16.05
C GLY A 174 -15.22 32.58 -16.22
N LEU A 175 -13.97 32.29 -16.56
CA LEU A 175 -13.49 30.93 -16.70
C LEU A 175 -13.49 30.18 -15.35
N LYS A 176 -13.15 30.84 -14.25
CA LYS A 176 -13.22 30.28 -12.90
C LYS A 176 -14.65 29.95 -12.48
N ILE A 177 -15.59 30.87 -12.75
CA ILE A 177 -17.02 30.62 -12.49
C ILE A 177 -17.50 29.43 -13.33
N ALA A 178 -17.15 29.40 -14.62
CA ALA A 178 -17.50 28.30 -15.52
C ALA A 178 -16.94 26.98 -15.03
N ALA A 179 -15.70 26.96 -14.51
CA ALA A 179 -15.09 25.76 -13.94
C ALA A 179 -15.91 25.17 -12.79
N VAL A 180 -16.23 25.96 -11.76
CA VAL A 180 -17.04 25.50 -10.63
C VAL A 180 -18.43 25.07 -11.07
N ARG A 181 -19.10 25.85 -11.93
CA ARG A 181 -20.45 25.52 -12.42
C ARG A 181 -20.47 24.24 -13.25
N TYR A 182 -19.46 24.03 -14.08
CA TYR A 182 -19.31 22.83 -14.88
C TYR A 182 -19.03 21.61 -13.98
N GLN A 183 -18.16 21.74 -12.99
CA GLN A 183 -17.93 20.68 -12.01
C GLN A 183 -19.18 20.34 -11.20
N MET A 184 -19.96 21.34 -10.80
CA MET A 184 -21.28 21.11 -10.18
C MET A 184 -22.20 20.28 -11.11
N LEU A 185 -22.20 20.57 -12.41
CA LEU A 185 -23.00 19.82 -13.38
C LEU A 185 -22.49 18.39 -13.55
N LEU A 186 -21.16 18.23 -13.69
CA LEU A 186 -20.50 16.94 -13.87
C LEU A 186 -20.75 16.00 -12.67
N ASN A 187 -20.69 16.55 -11.45
CA ASN A 187 -20.90 15.81 -10.22
C ASN A 187 -22.37 15.65 -9.81
N GLY A 188 -23.33 16.06 -10.65
CA GLY A 188 -24.75 15.92 -10.36
C GLY A 188 -25.22 16.72 -9.14
N PHE A 189 -24.68 17.95 -8.94
CA PHE A 189 -25.04 18.80 -7.80
C PHE A 189 -26.54 19.01 -7.68
N GLY A 190 -27.09 18.60 -6.54
CA GLY A 190 -28.51 18.57 -6.28
C GLY A 190 -28.82 18.39 -4.80
N VAL A 191 -30.12 18.20 -4.46
CA VAL A 191 -30.55 18.08 -3.06
C VAL A 191 -29.91 16.87 -2.35
N SER A 192 -29.65 15.80 -3.08
CA SER A 192 -29.04 14.57 -2.55
C SER A 192 -27.51 14.53 -2.67
N ASN A 193 -26.91 15.54 -3.32
CA ASN A 193 -25.48 15.52 -3.60
C ASN A 193 -24.92 16.95 -3.49
N SER A 194 -24.17 17.23 -2.42
CA SER A 194 -23.40 18.46 -2.26
C SER A 194 -22.21 18.48 -3.22
N TYR A 195 -21.70 19.66 -3.52
CA TYR A 195 -20.49 19.83 -4.31
C TYR A 195 -19.33 20.26 -3.41
N THR A 196 -18.30 19.47 -3.34
CA THR A 196 -17.06 19.80 -2.64
C THR A 196 -16.27 20.80 -3.49
N PHE A 197 -16.06 21.99 -2.92
CA PHE A 197 -15.32 23.06 -3.56
C PHE A 197 -13.84 23.02 -3.25
N ALA A 198 -13.50 22.65 -2.01
CA ALA A 198 -12.12 22.45 -1.57
C ALA A 198 -12.07 21.47 -0.41
N GLU A 199 -11.03 20.65 -0.40
CA GLU A 199 -10.76 19.65 0.63
C GLU A 199 -9.62 20.11 1.53
N ASP A 200 -9.57 19.56 2.73
CA ASP A 200 -8.48 19.73 3.70
C ASP A 200 -8.10 21.19 3.98
N VAL A 201 -9.11 21.99 4.23
CA VAL A 201 -8.99 23.44 4.38
C VAL A 201 -8.54 23.79 5.81
N SER A 202 -7.64 24.79 5.92
CA SER A 202 -7.13 25.23 7.23
C SER A 202 -8.18 25.88 8.12
N ASP A 203 -8.04 25.75 9.44
CA ASP A 203 -8.93 26.38 10.45
C ASP A 203 -9.12 27.88 10.24
N VAL A 204 -8.06 28.58 9.79
CA VAL A 204 -8.10 30.02 9.53
C VAL A 204 -9.05 30.33 8.37
N LEU A 205 -9.04 29.53 7.32
CA LEU A 205 -9.92 29.75 6.17
C LEU A 205 -11.35 29.33 6.48
N VAL A 206 -11.53 28.25 7.23
CA VAL A 206 -12.82 27.82 7.78
C VAL A 206 -13.48 28.95 8.59
N ALA A 207 -12.72 29.58 9.51
CA ALA A 207 -13.22 30.70 10.29
C ALA A 207 -13.69 31.86 9.37
N LYS A 208 -12.89 32.21 8.36
CA LYS A 208 -13.24 33.28 7.40
C LYS A 208 -14.49 32.96 6.57
N VAL A 209 -14.67 31.70 6.16
CA VAL A 209 -15.89 31.27 5.46
C VAL A 209 -17.11 31.41 6.37
N LYS A 210 -17.01 30.93 7.63
CA LYS A 210 -18.10 31.03 8.61
C LYS A 210 -18.43 32.47 9.00
N GLU A 211 -17.45 33.33 9.16
CA GLU A 211 -17.66 34.76 9.44
C GLU A 211 -18.41 35.47 8.30
N ASN A 212 -18.24 35.03 7.07
CA ASN A 212 -18.89 35.60 5.87
C ASN A 212 -20.10 34.77 5.39
N SER A 213 -20.69 33.96 6.24
CA SER A 213 -21.82 33.06 5.89
C SER A 213 -23.01 33.78 5.25
N ALA A 214 -23.28 35.03 5.64
CA ALA A 214 -24.33 35.85 5.00
C ALA A 214 -24.06 36.15 3.50
N THR A 215 -22.79 36.23 3.09
CA THR A 215 -22.35 36.42 1.71
C THR A 215 -22.29 35.08 0.96
N PHE A 216 -21.91 34.02 1.65
CA PHE A 216 -21.71 32.69 1.11
C PHE A 216 -22.96 31.80 1.32
N LYS A 217 -24.12 32.26 0.89
CA LYS A 217 -25.33 31.45 0.96
C LYS A 217 -25.15 30.10 0.28
N GLY A 218 -25.47 29.02 1.00
CA GLY A 218 -25.33 27.66 0.51
C GLY A 218 -23.90 27.12 0.47
N VAL A 219 -22.93 27.87 0.99
CA VAL A 219 -21.58 27.36 1.26
C VAL A 219 -21.52 26.92 2.72
N ASP A 220 -21.09 25.71 2.97
CA ASP A 220 -20.98 25.14 4.31
C ASP A 220 -19.60 24.50 4.55
N VAL A 221 -19.32 24.21 5.79
CA VAL A 221 -18.07 23.58 6.25
C VAL A 221 -18.42 22.22 6.82
N GLU A 222 -18.04 21.18 6.11
CA GLU A 222 -18.20 19.81 6.59
C GLU A 222 -16.92 19.32 7.27
N VAL A 223 -17.09 18.63 8.41
CA VAL A 223 -16.00 17.92 9.09
C VAL A 223 -15.93 16.54 8.50
N VAL A 224 -14.79 16.22 7.88
CA VAL A 224 -14.59 14.93 7.22
C VAL A 224 -13.31 14.25 7.71
N PRO A 225 -13.30 12.92 7.81
CA PRO A 225 -12.09 12.18 8.12
C PRO A 225 -11.19 12.08 6.87
N TYR A 226 -10.01 12.68 6.92
CA TYR A 226 -9.00 12.55 5.87
C TYR A 226 -8.04 11.42 6.18
N ARG A 227 -7.75 10.61 5.17
CA ARG A 227 -6.74 9.55 5.25
C ARG A 227 -5.36 10.17 5.43
N HIS A 228 -4.67 9.82 6.50
CA HIS A 228 -3.35 10.33 6.83
C HIS A 228 -2.35 9.19 6.97
N ILE A 229 -1.28 9.22 6.21
CA ILE A 229 -0.20 8.24 6.27
C ILE A 229 0.92 8.87 7.09
N VAL A 230 1.20 8.30 8.26
CA VAL A 230 2.10 8.89 9.29
C VAL A 230 3.52 9.11 8.74
N ASP A 231 4.05 8.12 8.02
CA ASP A 231 5.27 8.26 7.21
C ASP A 231 4.97 7.73 5.80
N GLY A 232 4.72 8.64 4.86
CA GLY A 232 4.33 8.27 3.49
C GLY A 232 5.33 7.38 2.76
N THR A 233 6.57 7.30 3.22
CA THR A 233 7.61 6.44 2.62
C THR A 233 7.65 5.04 3.23
N LEU A 234 7.03 4.85 4.40
CA LEU A 234 7.07 3.59 5.13
C LEU A 234 6.25 2.52 4.40
N ALA A 235 6.90 1.46 3.95
CA ALA A 235 6.27 0.33 3.27
C ALA A 235 5.29 0.74 2.16
N ALA A 236 5.55 1.83 1.41
CA ALA A 236 4.63 2.44 0.45
C ALA A 236 4.06 1.43 -0.57
N HIS A 237 4.89 0.52 -1.09
CA HIS A 237 4.47 -0.52 -2.04
C HIS A 237 3.54 -1.58 -1.43
N ILE A 238 3.47 -1.65 -0.10
CA ILE A 238 2.66 -2.61 0.64
C ILE A 238 1.36 -1.96 1.11
N ILE A 239 1.43 -0.77 1.68
CA ILE A 239 0.25 -0.03 2.14
C ILE A 239 -0.65 0.26 0.95
N GLY A 240 -0.12 0.82 -0.12
CA GLY A 240 -0.87 1.13 -1.33
C GLY A 240 -1.59 2.47 -1.25
N THR A 241 -2.49 2.69 -2.21
CA THR A 241 -3.18 3.96 -2.42
C THR A 241 -4.69 3.80 -2.38
N VAL A 242 -5.39 4.87 -2.03
CA VAL A 242 -6.84 5.03 -2.20
C VAL A 242 -7.12 6.05 -3.28
N GLY A 243 -8.28 5.95 -3.90
CA GLY A 243 -8.70 6.90 -4.93
C GLY A 243 -10.19 6.78 -5.24
N LYS A 244 -10.75 7.76 -5.97
CA LYS A 244 -12.16 7.72 -6.40
C LYS A 244 -12.43 6.49 -7.25
N ILE A 245 -13.59 5.88 -7.05
CA ILE A 245 -14.06 4.74 -7.84
C ILE A 245 -14.15 5.12 -9.31
N ASN A 246 -13.68 4.25 -10.21
CA ASN A 246 -13.87 4.45 -11.64
C ASN A 246 -15.11 3.70 -12.16
N ALA A 247 -15.45 3.88 -13.42
CA ALA A 247 -16.67 3.28 -14.00
C ALA A 247 -16.65 1.74 -14.02
N GLU A 248 -15.47 1.14 -14.20
CA GLU A 248 -15.29 -0.31 -14.24
C GLU A 248 -15.45 -0.89 -12.83
N GLU A 249 -14.75 -0.30 -11.84
CA GLU A 249 -14.86 -0.66 -10.43
C GLU A 249 -16.30 -0.46 -9.91
N TYR A 250 -16.95 0.64 -10.29
CA TYR A 250 -18.34 0.90 -9.92
C TYR A 250 -19.29 -0.18 -10.46
N ALA A 251 -19.10 -0.64 -11.70
CA ALA A 251 -19.91 -1.71 -12.28
C ALA A 251 -19.83 -3.00 -11.45
N GLU A 252 -18.69 -3.28 -10.83
CA GLU A 252 -18.46 -4.46 -10.00
C GLU A 252 -18.93 -4.25 -8.54
N LEU A 253 -18.80 -3.02 -8.01
CA LEU A 253 -18.98 -2.73 -6.58
C LEU A 253 -20.33 -2.12 -6.23
N LYS A 254 -21.13 -1.63 -7.19
CA LYS A 254 -22.46 -1.01 -6.95
C LYS A 254 -23.41 -1.91 -6.18
N GLU A 255 -23.41 -3.23 -6.47
CA GLU A 255 -24.25 -4.20 -5.77
C GLU A 255 -23.82 -4.43 -4.31
N LYS A 256 -22.59 -3.99 -3.97
CA LYS A 256 -22.05 -3.98 -2.61
C LYS A 256 -22.30 -2.65 -1.89
N GLY A 257 -23.10 -1.76 -2.48
CA GLY A 257 -23.51 -0.49 -1.89
C GLY A 257 -22.49 0.63 -2.06
N TYR A 258 -21.62 0.57 -3.09
CA TYR A 258 -20.73 1.68 -3.41
C TYR A 258 -21.43 2.73 -4.27
N GLY A 259 -21.20 3.99 -3.95
CA GLY A 259 -21.59 5.17 -4.75
C GLY A 259 -20.55 5.51 -5.82
N MET A 260 -20.96 6.34 -6.80
CA MET A 260 -20.08 6.74 -7.91
C MET A 260 -18.93 7.67 -7.48
N ASN A 261 -18.99 8.24 -6.28
CA ASN A 261 -17.99 9.16 -5.74
C ASN A 261 -17.20 8.55 -4.58
N ASP A 262 -17.41 7.28 -4.26
CA ASP A 262 -16.76 6.64 -3.13
C ASP A 262 -15.25 6.52 -3.36
N MET A 263 -14.51 6.59 -2.25
CA MET A 263 -13.09 6.29 -2.21
C MET A 263 -12.88 4.80 -1.98
N VAL A 264 -12.06 4.18 -2.82
CA VAL A 264 -11.74 2.74 -2.73
C VAL A 264 -10.23 2.52 -2.72
N GLY A 265 -9.79 1.43 -2.14
CA GLY A 265 -8.41 0.98 -2.24
C GLY A 265 -8.03 0.65 -3.69
N LYS A 266 -6.93 1.21 -4.17
CA LYS A 266 -6.44 1.02 -5.55
C LYS A 266 -5.29 0.02 -5.64
N SER A 267 -4.54 -0.14 -4.58
CA SER A 267 -3.39 -1.04 -4.52
C SER A 267 -3.05 -1.44 -3.09
N GLY A 268 -2.17 -2.42 -2.93
CA GLY A 268 -1.63 -2.83 -1.63
C GLY A 268 -2.67 -3.33 -0.64
N ILE A 269 -2.42 -3.10 0.64
CA ILE A 269 -3.32 -3.46 1.75
C ILE A 269 -4.63 -2.68 1.66
N GLU A 270 -4.57 -1.41 1.23
CA GLU A 270 -5.78 -0.61 1.01
C GLU A 270 -6.77 -1.30 0.06
N TYR A 271 -6.26 -1.96 -0.99
CA TYR A 271 -7.09 -2.73 -1.93
C TYR A 271 -7.45 -4.12 -1.40
N SER A 272 -6.47 -4.88 -0.92
CA SER A 272 -6.71 -6.28 -0.53
C SER A 272 -7.59 -6.43 0.72
N MET A 273 -7.62 -5.40 1.58
CA MET A 273 -8.42 -5.35 2.80
C MET A 273 -9.59 -4.36 2.70
N GLU A 274 -9.99 -3.96 1.49
CA GLU A 274 -11.08 -3.02 1.22
C GLU A 274 -12.36 -3.36 1.99
N GLU A 275 -12.73 -4.65 2.01
CA GLU A 275 -13.94 -5.13 2.68
C GLU A 275 -13.98 -4.80 4.17
N TYR A 276 -12.82 -4.81 4.83
CA TYR A 276 -12.71 -4.49 6.25
C TYR A 276 -12.44 -3.01 6.50
N LEU A 277 -11.61 -2.41 5.66
CA LEU A 277 -11.21 -1.01 5.81
C LEU A 277 -12.34 -0.03 5.47
N ARG A 278 -13.25 -0.37 4.53
CA ARG A 278 -14.43 0.43 4.25
C ARG A 278 -15.36 0.36 5.46
N GLY A 279 -15.79 1.50 5.99
CA GLY A 279 -16.83 1.57 7.01
C GLY A 279 -18.23 1.27 6.45
N THR A 280 -19.21 1.41 7.28
CA THR A 280 -20.61 1.37 6.88
C THR A 280 -21.17 2.77 6.94
N ASP A 281 -21.58 3.32 5.80
CA ASP A 281 -22.10 4.66 5.70
C ASP A 281 -23.38 4.85 6.53
N GLY A 282 -23.52 6.03 7.09
CA GLY A 282 -24.71 6.53 7.75
C GLY A 282 -25.64 7.23 6.77
N GLU A 283 -26.80 7.64 7.27
CA GLU A 283 -27.81 8.33 6.52
C GLU A 283 -28.38 9.50 7.32
N LYS A 284 -28.59 10.64 6.65
CA LYS A 284 -29.39 11.75 7.19
C LYS A 284 -30.51 12.09 6.23
N VAL A 285 -31.65 12.43 6.77
CA VAL A 285 -32.79 12.93 6.02
C VAL A 285 -32.80 14.44 6.07
N VAL A 286 -32.71 15.07 4.94
CA VAL A 286 -32.89 16.51 4.73
C VAL A 286 -34.32 16.75 4.32
N THR A 287 -35.05 17.54 5.13
CA THR A 287 -36.45 17.90 4.86
C THR A 287 -36.51 19.39 4.54
N VAL A 288 -37.06 19.73 3.40
CA VAL A 288 -37.32 21.13 2.99
C VAL A 288 -38.82 21.35 3.07
N ASP A 289 -39.25 22.24 3.95
CA ASP A 289 -40.65 22.59 4.11
C ASP A 289 -41.15 23.51 2.95
N PRO A 290 -42.49 23.74 2.82
CA PRO A 290 -42.98 24.63 1.78
C PRO A 290 -42.54 26.09 1.88
N ASP A 291 -42.10 26.52 3.05
CA ASP A 291 -41.58 27.86 3.32
C ASP A 291 -40.08 27.96 3.01
N GLY A 292 -39.44 26.84 2.63
CA GLY A 292 -38.03 26.77 2.28
C GLY A 292 -37.09 26.54 3.48
N ASN A 293 -37.64 26.27 4.70
CA ASN A 293 -36.80 25.95 5.85
C ASN A 293 -36.28 24.51 5.71
N VAL A 294 -34.99 24.35 6.03
CA VAL A 294 -34.32 23.04 5.95
C VAL A 294 -34.12 22.51 7.35
N SER A 295 -34.45 21.24 7.54
CA SER A 295 -34.13 20.48 8.76
C SER A 295 -33.41 19.19 8.39
N GLU A 296 -32.43 18.81 9.20
CA GLU A 296 -31.65 17.58 9.02
C GLU A 296 -31.83 16.67 10.23
N THR A 297 -32.00 15.39 9.97
CA THR A 297 -32.12 14.36 11.01
C THR A 297 -31.26 13.16 10.62
N VAL A 298 -30.30 12.79 11.44
CA VAL A 298 -29.51 11.56 11.25
C VAL A 298 -30.42 10.38 11.57
N THR A 299 -30.61 9.51 10.57
CA THR A 299 -31.45 8.31 10.70
C THR A 299 -30.64 7.05 10.92
N LYS A 300 -29.36 7.09 10.50
CA LYS A 300 -28.39 6.01 10.69
C LYS A 300 -27.01 6.63 10.89
N GLU A 301 -26.37 6.33 12.02
CA GLU A 301 -24.99 6.78 12.29
C GLU A 301 -24.01 6.00 11.40
N PRO A 302 -22.95 6.65 10.88
CA PRO A 302 -21.87 5.96 10.17
C PRO A 302 -21.05 5.12 11.15
N VAL A 303 -20.59 3.95 10.69
CA VAL A 303 -19.73 3.05 11.46
C VAL A 303 -18.36 3.00 10.79
N GLN A 304 -17.31 3.39 11.52
CA GLN A 304 -15.93 3.35 11.02
C GLN A 304 -15.53 1.93 10.61
N GLY A 305 -14.70 1.82 9.59
CA GLY A 305 -14.11 0.56 9.14
C GLY A 305 -13.21 -0.08 10.20
N ALA A 306 -12.97 -1.37 10.04
CA ALA A 306 -12.17 -2.18 10.95
C ALA A 306 -10.67 -1.84 10.84
N THR A 307 -9.95 -1.94 11.96
CA THR A 307 -8.51 -1.74 12.01
C THR A 307 -7.78 -2.98 11.55
N VAL A 308 -6.91 -2.82 10.56
CA VAL A 308 -6.02 -3.88 10.05
C VAL A 308 -4.68 -3.82 10.79
N VAL A 309 -4.35 -4.89 11.50
CA VAL A 309 -3.06 -5.05 12.19
C VAL A 309 -2.12 -5.84 11.28
N LEU A 310 -1.00 -5.26 10.91
CA LEU A 310 0.01 -5.90 10.07
C LEU A 310 0.97 -6.77 10.89
N THR A 311 1.68 -7.69 10.22
CA THR A 311 2.83 -8.40 10.78
C THR A 311 4.10 -7.55 10.77
N ILE A 312 4.12 -6.48 9.97
CA ILE A 312 5.24 -5.54 9.85
C ILE A 312 5.49 -4.86 11.20
N ASP A 313 6.77 -4.78 11.58
CA ASP A 313 7.27 -3.90 12.64
C ASP A 313 7.70 -2.57 12.02
N ALA A 314 7.02 -1.48 12.33
CA ALA A 314 7.21 -0.18 11.69
C ALA A 314 8.61 0.41 11.94
N ASP A 315 9.18 0.18 13.12
CA ASP A 315 10.51 0.70 13.46
C ASP A 315 11.60 -0.13 12.77
N MET A 316 11.45 -1.46 12.71
CA MET A 316 12.34 -2.32 11.92
C MET A 316 12.24 -2.01 10.42
N GLN A 317 11.04 -1.80 9.90
CA GLN A 317 10.80 -1.42 8.51
C GLN A 317 11.53 -0.12 8.15
N LYS A 318 11.40 0.91 8.99
CA LYS A 318 12.07 2.18 8.81
C LYS A 318 13.60 2.04 8.86
N LEU A 319 14.11 1.33 9.87
CA LEU A 319 15.53 1.03 10.00
C LEU A 319 16.09 0.31 8.77
N ALA A 320 15.37 -0.70 8.30
CA ALA A 320 15.74 -1.48 7.13
C ALA A 320 15.75 -0.61 5.85
N GLN A 321 14.71 0.22 5.65
CA GLN A 321 14.63 1.14 4.51
C GLN A 321 15.79 2.14 4.50
N ASP A 322 16.05 2.80 5.61
CA ASP A 322 17.10 3.82 5.72
C ASP A 322 18.49 3.20 5.54
N THR A 323 18.72 2.02 6.12
CA THR A 323 19.99 1.29 5.98
C THR A 323 20.19 0.81 4.55
N PHE A 324 19.17 0.24 3.94
CA PHE A 324 19.21 -0.25 2.56
C PHE A 324 19.45 0.90 1.57
N ALA A 325 18.68 1.98 1.70
CA ALA A 325 18.82 3.18 0.88
C ALA A 325 20.24 3.75 0.97
N LYS A 326 20.70 4.00 2.19
CA LYS A 326 22.04 4.54 2.44
C LYS A 326 23.15 3.66 1.85
N TRP A 327 23.02 2.34 2.03
CA TRP A 327 24.03 1.41 1.52
C TRP A 327 24.05 1.37 -0.02
N THR A 328 22.87 1.21 -0.66
CA THR A 328 22.74 1.12 -2.12
C THR A 328 23.14 2.42 -2.81
N GLU A 329 22.76 3.58 -2.26
CA GLU A 329 23.17 4.90 -2.76
C GLU A 329 24.70 5.10 -2.70
N ASN A 330 25.31 4.71 -1.58
CA ASN A 330 26.77 4.78 -1.43
C ASN A 330 27.48 3.85 -2.41
N TYR A 331 26.93 2.64 -2.62
CA TYR A 331 27.48 1.71 -3.59
C TYR A 331 27.36 2.26 -5.01
N ALA A 332 26.20 2.79 -5.37
CA ALA A 332 25.96 3.36 -6.70
C ALA A 332 26.93 4.50 -7.05
N LYS A 333 27.31 5.30 -6.06
CA LYS A 333 28.30 6.38 -6.21
C LYS A 333 29.76 5.92 -6.17
N SER A 334 30.02 4.66 -5.82
CA SER A 334 31.38 4.13 -5.69
C SER A 334 31.98 3.73 -7.05
N SER A 335 33.32 3.67 -7.12
CA SER A 335 34.03 3.14 -8.28
C SER A 335 33.77 1.65 -8.58
N LYS A 336 33.10 0.94 -7.66
CA LYS A 336 32.70 -0.45 -7.85
C LYS A 336 31.50 -0.58 -8.80
N ASN A 337 30.67 0.46 -8.90
CA ASN A 337 29.57 0.55 -9.86
C ASN A 337 30.11 0.90 -11.26
N LYS A 338 30.67 -0.09 -11.96
CA LYS A 338 31.39 0.10 -13.23
C LYS A 338 30.50 0.63 -14.36
N TYR A 339 29.22 0.36 -14.32
CA TYR A 339 28.28 0.66 -15.40
C TYR A 339 27.31 1.79 -15.07
N GLY A 340 27.48 2.43 -13.91
CA GLY A 340 26.57 3.50 -13.48
C GLY A 340 25.12 3.03 -13.28
N VAL A 341 24.94 1.78 -12.84
CA VAL A 341 23.59 1.25 -12.55
C VAL A 341 22.97 2.06 -11.41
N PRO A 342 21.76 2.60 -11.58
CA PRO A 342 21.08 3.30 -10.52
C PRO A 342 20.83 2.41 -9.30
N ALA A 343 20.84 2.99 -8.10
CA ALA A 343 20.55 2.27 -6.87
C ALA A 343 19.11 1.74 -6.86
N ALA A 344 18.97 0.41 -6.82
CA ALA A 344 17.67 -0.26 -6.75
C ALA A 344 17.79 -1.66 -6.13
N GLY A 345 16.68 -2.19 -5.59
CA GLY A 345 16.66 -3.54 -5.04
C GLY A 345 15.46 -3.82 -4.14
N ALA A 346 15.53 -4.90 -3.40
CA ALA A 346 14.51 -5.33 -2.45
C ALA A 346 15.11 -6.10 -1.27
N LEU A 347 14.40 -6.06 -0.15
CA LEU A 347 14.67 -6.83 1.05
C LEU A 347 13.37 -7.38 1.62
N VAL A 348 13.40 -8.63 2.06
CA VAL A 348 12.31 -9.25 2.84
C VAL A 348 12.90 -9.86 4.10
N VAL A 349 12.28 -9.59 5.23
CA VAL A 349 12.60 -10.14 6.56
C VAL A 349 11.35 -10.85 7.06
N ASN A 350 11.48 -12.10 7.48
CA ASN A 350 10.36 -12.88 7.98
C ASN A 350 10.73 -13.73 9.21
N ASP A 351 9.71 -14.07 9.97
CA ASP A 351 9.80 -15.13 11.00
C ASP A 351 9.69 -16.50 10.31
N PRO A 352 10.73 -17.33 10.36
CA PRO A 352 10.74 -18.61 9.69
C PRO A 352 9.75 -19.63 10.28
N ASN A 353 9.26 -19.41 11.50
CA ASN A 353 8.42 -20.36 12.24
C ASN A 353 6.92 -20.05 12.11
N THR A 354 6.57 -18.90 11.57
CA THR A 354 5.17 -18.46 11.44
C THR A 354 4.79 -18.05 10.01
N GLY A 355 5.78 -17.61 9.20
CA GLY A 355 5.55 -17.01 7.90
C GLY A 355 5.18 -15.51 7.98
N GLU A 356 5.17 -14.91 9.17
CA GLU A 356 4.97 -13.46 9.34
C GLU A 356 6.07 -12.66 8.63
N ILE A 357 5.69 -11.71 7.80
CA ILE A 357 6.61 -10.77 7.17
C ILE A 357 6.82 -9.60 8.12
N LEU A 358 8.02 -9.50 8.71
CA LEU A 358 8.37 -8.47 9.69
C LEU A 358 8.78 -7.16 9.01
N THR A 359 9.37 -7.26 7.82
CA THR A 359 9.80 -6.13 7.00
C THR A 359 9.82 -6.54 5.54
N ILE A 360 9.33 -5.68 4.68
CA ILE A 360 9.39 -5.87 3.22
C ILE A 360 9.55 -4.51 2.54
N LEU A 361 10.57 -4.38 1.73
CA LEU A 361 10.83 -3.13 1.01
C LEU A 361 11.18 -3.37 -0.46
N SER A 362 10.79 -2.42 -1.27
CA SER A 362 11.27 -2.20 -2.64
C SER A 362 11.93 -0.82 -2.71
N TYR A 363 13.11 -0.73 -3.30
CA TYR A 363 13.88 0.50 -3.40
C TYR A 363 14.17 0.83 -4.88
N PRO A 364 14.05 2.10 -5.30
CA PRO A 364 13.61 3.23 -4.49
C PRO A 364 12.13 3.15 -4.07
N THR A 365 11.81 3.80 -2.96
CA THR A 365 10.44 3.99 -2.49
C THR A 365 9.92 5.34 -2.97
N TYR A 366 8.66 5.62 -2.71
CA TYR A 366 7.98 6.88 -2.98
C TYR A 366 7.15 7.29 -1.78
N ASP A 367 6.72 8.54 -1.74
CA ASP A 367 5.90 9.09 -0.67
C ASP A 367 4.42 9.05 -1.08
N LEU A 368 3.63 8.27 -0.36
CA LEU A 368 2.19 8.11 -0.58
C LEU A 368 1.41 9.42 -0.36
N ASN A 369 1.88 10.30 0.54
CA ASN A 369 1.23 11.58 0.81
C ASN A 369 1.35 12.58 -0.38
N THR A 370 2.37 12.40 -1.22
CA THR A 370 2.59 13.25 -2.41
C THR A 370 2.48 12.48 -3.73
N TYR A 371 1.97 11.24 -3.67
CA TYR A 371 1.92 10.33 -4.82
C TYR A 371 1.18 10.92 -6.02
N SER A 372 -0.03 11.48 -5.81
CA SER A 372 -0.86 12.02 -6.88
C SER A 372 -0.18 13.19 -7.58
N GLU A 373 0.43 14.10 -6.83
CA GLU A 373 1.13 15.28 -7.36
C GLU A 373 2.38 14.89 -8.15
N LYS A 374 3.12 13.87 -7.66
CA LYS A 374 4.41 13.45 -8.24
C LYS A 374 4.30 12.27 -9.20
N TYR A 375 3.10 11.80 -9.50
CA TYR A 375 2.91 10.60 -10.35
C TYR A 375 3.63 10.71 -11.70
N SER A 376 3.52 11.89 -12.37
CA SER A 376 4.17 12.11 -13.67
C SER A 376 5.71 12.08 -13.60
N GLU A 377 6.29 12.50 -12.48
CA GLU A 377 7.74 12.41 -12.23
C GLU A 377 8.14 10.96 -11.91
N LEU A 378 7.44 10.34 -10.96
CA LEU A 378 7.71 8.97 -10.50
C LEU A 378 7.56 7.92 -11.63
N SER A 379 6.59 8.11 -12.52
CA SER A 379 6.36 7.21 -13.66
C SER A 379 7.44 7.29 -14.74
N LYS A 380 8.21 8.38 -14.80
CA LYS A 380 9.30 8.61 -15.75
C LYS A 380 10.69 8.31 -15.16
N ASP A 381 10.79 8.07 -13.85
CA ASP A 381 12.07 7.72 -13.21
C ASP A 381 12.55 6.34 -13.69
N GLU A 382 13.75 6.30 -14.29
CA GLU A 382 14.36 5.08 -14.81
C GLU A 382 14.55 3.99 -13.75
N ARG A 383 14.57 4.35 -12.46
CA ARG A 383 14.63 3.42 -11.33
C ARG A 383 13.30 2.76 -11.02
N THR A 384 12.22 3.16 -11.72
CA THR A 384 10.86 2.62 -11.54
C THR A 384 10.41 2.53 -10.07
N PRO A 385 10.36 3.68 -9.32
CA PRO A 385 10.03 3.69 -7.90
C PRO A 385 8.65 3.14 -7.57
N LEU A 386 7.70 3.19 -8.49
CA LEU A 386 6.34 2.66 -8.30
C LEU A 386 6.25 1.13 -8.41
N TRP A 387 7.32 0.47 -8.87
CA TRP A 387 7.31 -0.96 -9.09
C TRP A 387 7.64 -1.73 -7.81
N ASN A 388 6.76 -2.63 -7.37
CA ASN A 388 6.99 -3.49 -6.21
C ASN A 388 7.97 -4.63 -6.56
N ARG A 389 9.27 -4.38 -6.36
CA ARG A 389 10.33 -5.35 -6.64
C ARG A 389 10.26 -6.59 -5.77
N ALA A 390 9.87 -6.41 -4.50
CA ALA A 390 9.84 -7.52 -3.55
C ALA A 390 8.88 -8.63 -3.94
N LEU A 391 7.73 -8.26 -4.54
CA LEU A 391 6.67 -9.20 -4.91
C LEU A 391 6.61 -9.51 -6.41
N ARG A 392 7.07 -8.61 -7.28
CA ARG A 392 6.79 -8.70 -8.72
C ARG A 392 8.01 -8.81 -9.61
N SER A 393 9.20 -8.40 -9.18
CA SER A 393 10.43 -8.61 -9.95
C SER A 393 10.95 -10.03 -9.78
N THR A 394 11.37 -10.63 -10.87
CA THR A 394 12.01 -11.95 -10.86
C THR A 394 13.46 -11.83 -11.26
N TYR A 395 14.35 -12.46 -10.50
CA TYR A 395 15.79 -12.41 -10.67
C TYR A 395 16.37 -13.82 -10.78
N ALA A 396 17.41 -14.00 -11.58
CA ALA A 396 18.30 -15.14 -11.40
C ALA A 396 18.94 -15.02 -10.01
N ILE A 397 18.94 -16.12 -9.26
CA ILE A 397 19.37 -16.07 -7.84
C ILE A 397 20.83 -16.49 -7.64
N GLY A 398 21.50 -16.89 -8.71
CA GLY A 398 22.91 -17.24 -8.68
C GLY A 398 23.26 -18.23 -7.57
N SER A 399 24.38 -18.04 -6.96
CA SER A 399 24.88 -18.93 -5.90
C SER A 399 24.03 -19.03 -4.64
N THR A 400 23.00 -18.21 -4.46
CA THR A 400 22.02 -18.43 -3.37
C THR A 400 21.12 -19.65 -3.61
N SER A 401 21.09 -20.19 -4.83
CA SER A 401 20.44 -21.45 -5.17
C SER A 401 21.18 -22.69 -4.62
N LYS A 402 22.49 -22.61 -4.38
CA LYS A 402 23.32 -23.77 -4.04
C LYS A 402 22.88 -24.57 -2.80
N PRO A 403 22.36 -23.96 -1.74
CA PRO A 403 21.74 -24.71 -0.63
C PRO A 403 20.63 -25.65 -1.08
N SER A 404 19.72 -25.23 -2.02
CA SER A 404 18.66 -26.10 -2.52
C SER A 404 19.20 -27.28 -3.33
N VAL A 405 20.24 -27.06 -4.13
CA VAL A 405 20.93 -28.12 -4.90
C VAL A 405 21.60 -29.11 -3.95
N ALA A 406 22.21 -28.61 -2.87
CA ALA A 406 22.81 -29.45 -1.84
C ALA A 406 21.78 -30.32 -1.13
N ILE A 407 20.66 -29.75 -0.72
CA ILE A 407 19.54 -30.49 -0.11
C ILE A 407 19.07 -31.59 -1.05
N ALA A 408 18.74 -31.25 -2.29
CA ALA A 408 18.28 -32.21 -3.30
C ALA A 408 19.29 -33.36 -3.51
N ALA A 409 20.56 -33.03 -3.66
CA ALA A 409 21.60 -34.03 -3.86
C ALA A 409 21.84 -34.93 -2.63
N ILE A 410 21.64 -34.45 -1.42
CA ILE A 410 21.70 -35.26 -0.19
C ILE A 410 20.50 -36.21 -0.11
N GLU A 411 19.28 -35.69 -0.31
CA GLU A 411 18.06 -36.49 -0.24
C GLU A 411 18.01 -37.60 -1.29
N GLU A 412 18.55 -37.36 -2.49
CA GLU A 412 18.69 -38.36 -3.55
C GLU A 412 19.93 -39.27 -3.37
N GLY A 413 20.68 -39.14 -2.26
CA GLY A 413 21.85 -39.97 -1.96
C GLY A 413 23.06 -39.72 -2.88
N LEU A 414 23.05 -38.64 -3.65
CA LEU A 414 24.11 -38.29 -4.59
C LEU A 414 25.30 -37.60 -3.91
N THR A 415 25.08 -36.97 -2.75
CA THR A 415 26.13 -36.37 -1.95
C THR A 415 25.89 -36.57 -0.45
N ASN A 416 26.87 -36.26 0.36
CA ASN A 416 26.79 -36.24 1.80
C ASN A 416 27.83 -35.28 2.38
N ARG A 417 27.89 -35.15 3.71
CA ARG A 417 28.86 -34.28 4.40
C ARG A 417 30.31 -34.49 3.96
N ASP A 418 30.72 -35.73 3.70
CA ASP A 418 32.11 -36.15 3.52
C ASP A 418 32.48 -36.41 2.05
N ARG A 419 31.51 -36.45 1.13
CA ARG A 419 31.78 -36.62 -0.31
C ARG A 419 32.73 -35.54 -0.78
N VAL A 420 33.86 -35.98 -1.33
CA VAL A 420 34.89 -35.09 -1.89
C VAL A 420 34.78 -35.00 -3.40
N ILE A 421 34.64 -33.80 -3.93
CA ILE A 421 34.71 -33.51 -5.36
C ILE A 421 35.91 -32.58 -5.59
N ARG A 422 36.77 -32.94 -6.57
CA ARG A 422 37.91 -32.13 -6.94
C ARG A 422 37.47 -31.01 -7.89
N CYS A 423 37.70 -29.77 -7.53
CA CYS A 423 37.52 -28.65 -8.44
C CYS A 423 38.79 -28.47 -9.29
N THR A 424 38.69 -28.77 -10.56
CA THR A 424 39.74 -28.54 -11.57
C THR A 424 39.57 -27.22 -12.30
N ARG A 425 38.59 -26.38 -11.88
CA ARG A 425 38.16 -25.12 -12.47
C ARG A 425 37.42 -25.24 -13.81
N GLU A 426 37.42 -26.38 -14.44
CA GLU A 426 36.70 -26.69 -15.69
C GLU A 426 35.76 -27.86 -15.47
N PHE A 427 34.56 -27.76 -16.05
CA PHE A 427 33.56 -28.80 -16.07
C PHE A 427 33.12 -29.02 -17.53
N LYS A 428 33.45 -30.17 -18.10
CA LYS A 428 33.05 -30.53 -19.46
C LYS A 428 31.74 -31.24 -19.42
N TYR A 429 30.79 -30.69 -20.13
CA TYR A 429 29.45 -31.30 -20.29
C TYR A 429 29.09 -31.29 -21.78
N LEU A 430 28.98 -32.46 -22.35
CA LEU A 430 28.83 -32.66 -23.81
C LEU A 430 29.95 -31.94 -24.58
N ASP A 431 29.58 -31.05 -25.49
CA ASP A 431 30.48 -30.24 -26.32
C ASP A 431 30.87 -28.89 -25.71
N HIS A 432 30.42 -28.62 -24.46
CA HIS A 432 30.62 -27.33 -23.79
C HIS A 432 31.52 -27.47 -22.57
N THR A 433 32.27 -26.42 -22.27
CA THR A 433 33.08 -26.30 -21.04
C THR A 433 32.55 -25.15 -20.19
N PHE A 434 32.15 -25.48 -18.97
CA PHE A 434 31.75 -24.52 -17.93
C PHE A 434 32.89 -24.29 -16.97
N TYR A 435 32.92 -23.09 -16.33
CA TYR A 435 34.02 -22.69 -15.52
C TYR A 435 33.61 -22.42 -14.07
N CYS A 436 34.52 -22.73 -13.13
CA CYS A 436 34.35 -22.37 -11.76
C CYS A 436 34.67 -20.89 -11.53
N ASN A 437 34.09 -20.36 -10.47
CA ASN A 437 34.47 -19.06 -9.93
C ASN A 437 35.98 -19.01 -9.69
N ILE A 438 36.63 -17.90 -10.05
CA ILE A 438 38.09 -17.69 -9.94
C ILE A 438 38.56 -17.48 -8.49
N ASN A 439 37.65 -17.43 -7.51
CA ASN A 439 37.97 -17.03 -6.13
C ASN A 439 38.68 -18.11 -5.31
N HIS A 440 38.83 -19.33 -5.79
CA HIS A 440 39.57 -20.38 -5.09
C HIS A 440 40.50 -21.15 -6.03
N LYS A 441 41.52 -21.76 -5.45
CA LYS A 441 42.49 -22.57 -6.19
C LYS A 441 41.90 -23.97 -6.49
N ASP A 442 42.50 -24.69 -7.46
CA ASP A 442 42.25 -26.13 -7.67
C ASP A 442 42.47 -26.91 -6.37
N ARG A 443 41.44 -27.58 -5.90
CA ARG A 443 41.47 -28.36 -4.66
C ARG A 443 40.32 -29.34 -4.49
N ASN A 444 40.47 -30.27 -3.59
CA ASN A 444 39.40 -31.13 -3.12
C ASN A 444 38.46 -30.38 -2.17
N LEU A 445 37.18 -30.52 -2.38
CA LEU A 445 36.11 -29.84 -1.61
C LEU A 445 35.11 -30.85 -1.09
N THR A 446 34.76 -30.70 0.19
CA THR A 446 33.56 -31.32 0.77
C THR A 446 32.37 -30.36 0.56
N LEU A 447 31.13 -30.80 0.81
CA LEU A 447 29.94 -29.97 0.68
C LEU A 447 30.08 -28.62 1.44
N ARG A 448 30.53 -28.68 2.70
CA ARG A 448 30.75 -27.52 3.56
C ARG A 448 31.70 -26.49 2.93
N THR A 449 32.85 -26.94 2.42
CA THR A 449 33.83 -26.05 1.80
C THR A 449 33.41 -25.63 0.39
N ALA A 450 32.59 -26.41 -0.30
CA ALA A 450 32.02 -26.04 -1.59
C ALA A 450 30.98 -24.90 -1.43
N LEU A 451 30.16 -24.92 -0.38
CA LEU A 451 29.24 -23.82 -0.03
C LEU A 451 30.02 -22.56 0.37
N GLN A 452 31.05 -22.72 1.23
CA GLN A 452 31.94 -21.62 1.66
C GLN A 452 32.58 -20.92 0.48
N ASP A 453 33.22 -21.66 -0.41
CA ASP A 453 33.96 -21.11 -1.57
C ASP A 453 33.03 -20.81 -2.75
N SER A 454 31.75 -21.15 -2.63
CA SER A 454 30.78 -21.04 -3.73
C SER A 454 31.22 -21.75 -5.02
N CYS A 455 31.80 -22.97 -4.88
CA CYS A 455 32.41 -23.71 -5.99
C CYS A 455 31.36 -24.16 -7.01
N ASN A 456 31.46 -23.70 -8.24
CA ASN A 456 30.52 -24.10 -9.30
C ASN A 456 30.70 -25.57 -9.69
N ILE A 457 31.91 -26.08 -9.75
CA ILE A 457 32.18 -27.48 -10.20
C ILE A 457 31.47 -28.49 -9.28
N TYR A 458 31.48 -28.26 -7.96
CA TYR A 458 30.76 -29.13 -7.01
C TYR A 458 29.27 -29.20 -7.36
N PHE A 459 28.67 -28.02 -7.60
CA PHE A 459 27.22 -27.91 -7.85
C PHE A 459 26.83 -28.26 -9.28
N TYR A 460 27.73 -28.09 -10.27
CA TYR A 460 27.55 -28.64 -11.62
C TYR A 460 27.47 -30.18 -11.61
N THR A 461 28.39 -30.82 -10.84
CA THR A 461 28.37 -32.28 -10.65
C THR A 461 27.08 -32.74 -10.01
N CYS A 462 26.64 -32.11 -8.90
CA CYS A 462 25.39 -32.46 -8.27
C CYS A 462 24.18 -32.21 -9.19
N GLY A 463 24.15 -31.11 -9.91
CA GLY A 463 23.05 -30.79 -10.81
C GLY A 463 22.95 -31.72 -12.01
N GLU A 464 24.10 -32.14 -12.60
CA GLU A 464 24.15 -33.14 -13.66
C GLU A 464 23.58 -34.48 -13.16
N GLU A 465 23.99 -34.93 -11.98
CA GLU A 465 23.55 -36.20 -11.37
C GLU A 465 22.04 -36.15 -11.01
N LEU A 466 21.50 -34.98 -10.54
CA LEU A 466 20.09 -34.81 -10.22
C LEU A 466 19.17 -34.75 -11.45
N GLY A 467 19.56 -34.07 -12.47
CA GLY A 467 18.68 -33.65 -13.56
C GLY A 467 17.73 -32.52 -13.21
N VAL A 468 17.16 -31.86 -14.22
CA VAL A 468 16.36 -30.62 -14.03
C VAL A 468 15.06 -30.89 -13.29
N SER A 469 14.37 -31.99 -13.53
CA SER A 469 13.07 -32.29 -12.90
C SER A 469 13.19 -32.43 -11.37
N ARG A 470 14.17 -33.18 -10.89
CA ARG A 470 14.42 -33.31 -9.45
C ARG A 470 14.88 -32.01 -8.83
N LEU A 471 15.75 -31.26 -9.52
CA LEU A 471 16.22 -29.97 -9.04
C LEU A 471 15.06 -28.99 -8.85
N ASN A 472 14.12 -28.90 -9.80
CA ASN A 472 12.96 -28.03 -9.69
C ASN A 472 11.95 -28.52 -8.65
N GLU A 473 11.76 -29.86 -8.51
CA GLU A 473 10.91 -30.43 -7.46
C GLU A 473 11.36 -29.95 -6.06
N TYR A 474 12.63 -30.08 -5.72
CA TYR A 474 13.15 -29.63 -4.42
C TYR A 474 13.09 -28.10 -4.24
N ARG A 475 13.27 -27.34 -5.31
CA ARG A 475 13.11 -25.87 -5.28
C ARG A 475 11.67 -25.49 -4.95
N SER A 476 10.71 -26.09 -5.64
CA SER A 476 9.29 -25.90 -5.36
C SER A 476 8.92 -26.28 -3.92
N MET A 477 9.43 -27.42 -3.42
CA MET A 477 9.23 -27.83 -2.04
C MET A 477 9.74 -26.77 -1.06
N LEU A 478 10.87 -26.17 -1.35
CA LEU A 478 11.50 -25.12 -0.53
C LEU A 478 10.86 -23.72 -0.72
N GLY A 479 9.94 -23.54 -1.67
CA GLY A 479 9.22 -22.26 -1.87
C GLY A 479 9.70 -21.41 -3.05
N LEU A 480 10.63 -21.88 -3.87
CA LEU A 480 11.03 -21.24 -5.10
C LEU A 480 10.09 -21.65 -6.25
N GLY A 481 9.73 -20.74 -7.14
CA GLY A 481 8.86 -21.01 -8.29
C GLY A 481 7.38 -21.27 -7.96
N VAL A 482 6.95 -20.99 -6.73
CA VAL A 482 5.56 -21.15 -6.28
C VAL A 482 5.11 -19.88 -5.56
N LYS A 483 3.80 -19.61 -5.60
CA LYS A 483 3.23 -18.50 -4.82
C LYS A 483 3.45 -18.71 -3.33
N THR A 484 3.74 -17.62 -2.64
CA THR A 484 4.04 -17.64 -1.21
C THR A 484 2.80 -17.59 -0.33
N GLY A 485 1.66 -17.15 -0.88
CA GLY A 485 0.38 -17.02 -0.18
C GLY A 485 0.15 -15.65 0.42
N VAL A 486 1.04 -14.68 0.18
CA VAL A 486 0.87 -13.31 0.65
C VAL A 486 -0.40 -12.67 0.07
N GLU A 487 -1.07 -11.83 0.85
CA GLU A 487 -2.37 -11.22 0.50
C GLU A 487 -2.33 -10.23 -0.68
N LEU A 488 -1.14 -9.98 -1.21
CA LEU A 488 -0.92 -9.06 -2.33
C LEU A 488 -0.58 -9.81 -3.62
N THR A 489 -0.76 -9.14 -4.75
CA THR A 489 -0.39 -9.70 -6.05
C THR A 489 1.11 -9.94 -6.14
N GLU A 490 1.50 -11.18 -6.34
CA GLU A 490 2.88 -11.63 -6.50
C GLU A 490 3.11 -12.36 -7.83
N ALA A 491 4.35 -12.32 -8.34
CA ALA A 491 4.77 -13.12 -9.49
C ALA A 491 5.14 -14.54 -9.07
N GLU A 492 4.85 -15.52 -9.93
CA GLU A 492 5.11 -16.93 -9.63
C GLU A 492 6.59 -17.33 -9.75
N GLY A 493 7.41 -16.49 -10.39
CA GLY A 493 8.78 -16.88 -10.73
C GLY A 493 8.82 -17.78 -11.98
N ILE A 494 10.00 -18.25 -12.32
CA ILE A 494 10.25 -19.12 -13.49
C ILE A 494 11.18 -20.24 -13.07
N GLU A 495 10.73 -21.47 -13.19
CA GLU A 495 11.57 -22.67 -13.14
C GLU A 495 11.88 -23.09 -14.57
N ASP A 496 13.12 -22.89 -15.00
CA ASP A 496 13.56 -23.26 -16.35
C ASP A 496 13.54 -24.78 -16.52
N SER A 497 12.79 -25.25 -17.50
CA SER A 497 12.63 -26.67 -17.80
C SER A 497 12.35 -26.89 -19.30
N PRO A 498 12.44 -28.13 -19.79
CA PRO A 498 12.02 -28.47 -21.17
C PRO A 498 10.59 -27.98 -21.45
N GLU A 499 9.65 -28.25 -20.54
CA GLU A 499 8.23 -27.93 -20.67
C GLU A 499 8.00 -26.40 -20.69
N TYR A 500 8.68 -25.67 -19.82
CA TYR A 500 8.61 -24.19 -19.79
C TYR A 500 9.16 -23.61 -21.12
N ARG A 501 10.33 -24.10 -21.59
CA ARG A 501 10.92 -23.62 -22.84
C ARG A 501 10.00 -23.89 -24.02
N GLU A 502 9.41 -25.08 -24.10
CA GLU A 502 8.44 -25.42 -25.14
C GLU A 502 7.21 -24.48 -25.08
N SER A 503 6.70 -24.18 -23.90
CA SER A 503 5.53 -23.29 -23.72
C SER A 503 5.75 -21.87 -24.26
N ILE A 504 7.01 -21.41 -24.29
CA ILE A 504 7.41 -20.10 -24.83
C ILE A 504 8.03 -20.18 -26.22
N GLY A 505 7.91 -21.34 -26.91
CA GLY A 505 8.42 -21.56 -28.28
C GLY A 505 9.95 -21.63 -28.38
N GLN A 506 10.64 -21.99 -27.29
CA GLN A 506 12.08 -22.14 -27.24
C GLN A 506 12.49 -23.62 -27.14
N THR A 507 13.68 -23.95 -27.62
CA THR A 507 14.24 -25.28 -27.48
C THR A 507 15.05 -25.40 -26.21
N TRP A 508 14.85 -26.49 -25.45
CA TRP A 508 15.70 -26.82 -24.33
C TRP A 508 17.09 -27.26 -24.80
N LEU A 509 18.12 -26.65 -24.25
CA LEU A 509 19.51 -27.04 -24.46
C LEU A 509 20.05 -27.69 -23.19
N PRO A 510 20.77 -28.85 -23.31
CA PRO A 510 21.26 -29.56 -22.13
C PRO A 510 22.10 -28.71 -21.18
N GLY A 511 22.84 -27.73 -21.68
CA GLY A 511 23.62 -26.78 -20.87
C GLY A 511 22.81 -25.91 -19.89
N TYR A 512 21.49 -25.77 -20.13
CA TYR A 512 20.62 -25.03 -19.19
C TYR A 512 20.50 -25.71 -17.84
N LEU A 513 20.56 -27.06 -17.80
CA LEU A 513 20.64 -27.79 -16.50
C LEU A 513 21.86 -27.38 -15.70
N ILE A 514 23.03 -27.27 -16.34
CA ILE A 514 24.28 -26.93 -15.68
C ILE A 514 24.22 -25.49 -15.13
N LEU A 515 23.71 -24.55 -15.92
CA LEU A 515 23.50 -23.17 -15.47
C LEU A 515 22.45 -23.10 -14.33
N SER A 516 21.34 -23.82 -14.47
CA SER A 516 20.29 -23.88 -13.45
C SER A 516 20.85 -24.40 -12.12
N SER A 517 21.79 -25.36 -12.11
CA SER A 517 22.38 -25.91 -10.88
C SER A 517 23.17 -24.89 -10.04
N ILE A 518 23.45 -23.72 -10.57
CA ILE A 518 24.05 -22.61 -9.84
C ILE A 518 23.14 -21.37 -9.78
N GLY A 519 21.85 -21.52 -10.15
CA GLY A 519 20.84 -20.45 -10.08
C GLY A 519 20.93 -19.42 -11.21
N GLU A 520 21.53 -19.81 -12.34
CA GLU A 520 21.67 -19.01 -13.56
C GLU A 520 20.80 -19.56 -14.68
N GLY A 521 20.90 -18.99 -15.87
CA GLY A 521 20.11 -19.38 -17.04
C GLY A 521 18.73 -18.74 -17.05
N GLY A 522 17.67 -19.55 -17.33
CA GLY A 522 16.28 -19.08 -17.40
C GLY A 522 15.54 -19.10 -16.08
N THR A 523 16.11 -19.69 -15.03
CA THR A 523 15.51 -19.80 -13.71
C THR A 523 15.49 -18.42 -13.01
N ARG A 524 14.30 -17.97 -12.58
CA ARG A 524 14.12 -16.64 -11.97
C ARG A 524 13.08 -16.68 -10.85
N PHE A 525 13.37 -16.06 -9.72
CA PHE A 525 12.50 -16.02 -8.56
C PHE A 525 12.36 -14.61 -7.97
N THR A 526 11.28 -14.39 -7.24
CA THR A 526 11.04 -13.11 -6.56
C THR A 526 11.79 -13.02 -5.23
N PRO A 527 12.08 -11.81 -4.72
CA PRO A 527 12.68 -11.64 -3.39
C PRO A 527 11.88 -12.29 -2.26
N ILE A 528 10.54 -12.25 -2.31
CA ILE A 528 9.69 -12.91 -1.31
C ILE A 528 9.82 -14.43 -1.37
N GLN A 529 9.90 -15.03 -2.57
CA GLN A 529 10.18 -16.46 -2.71
C GLN A 529 11.54 -16.83 -2.15
N LEU A 530 12.55 -15.98 -2.39
CA LEU A 530 13.89 -16.18 -1.83
C LEU A 530 13.87 -16.11 -0.29
N ALA A 531 13.04 -15.22 0.30
CA ALA A 531 12.85 -15.15 1.75
C ALA A 531 12.12 -16.39 2.29
N ASN A 532 11.06 -16.86 1.62
CA ASN A 532 10.35 -18.07 2.00
C ASN A 532 11.26 -19.31 1.92
N TYR A 533 12.08 -19.39 0.88
CA TYR A 533 13.06 -20.45 0.70
C TYR A 533 14.08 -20.50 1.86
N VAL A 534 14.65 -19.36 2.23
CA VAL A 534 15.62 -19.34 3.33
C VAL A 534 14.96 -19.62 4.68
N ALA A 535 13.72 -19.16 4.88
CA ALA A 535 12.92 -19.46 6.06
C ALA A 535 12.66 -20.97 6.21
N THR A 536 12.31 -21.65 5.10
CA THR A 536 12.08 -23.10 5.09
C THR A 536 13.33 -23.89 5.46
N ILE A 537 14.51 -23.45 5.04
CA ILE A 537 15.78 -24.05 5.50
C ILE A 537 16.00 -23.76 7.00
N ALA A 538 15.79 -22.50 7.41
CA ALA A 538 16.08 -22.03 8.77
C ALA A 538 15.26 -22.70 9.86
N ASN A 539 14.01 -23.09 9.57
CA ASN A 539 13.12 -23.75 10.51
C ASN A 539 13.15 -25.31 10.46
N GLY A 540 14.02 -25.88 9.63
CA GLY A 540 14.17 -27.33 9.57
C GLY A 540 13.33 -28.03 8.51
N GLY A 541 12.69 -27.31 7.57
CA GLY A 541 12.01 -27.87 6.41
C GLY A 541 10.48 -27.73 6.39
N THR A 542 9.87 -26.95 7.27
CA THR A 542 8.45 -26.60 7.22
C THR A 542 8.26 -25.32 6.42
N ARG A 543 7.52 -25.37 5.32
CA ARG A 543 7.19 -24.18 4.53
C ARG A 543 5.87 -23.60 5.01
N TYR A 544 5.90 -22.34 5.51
CA TYR A 544 4.71 -21.59 5.87
C TYR A 544 4.23 -20.70 4.72
N GLU A 545 2.92 -20.46 4.64
CA GLU A 545 2.39 -19.35 3.84
C GLU A 545 2.90 -18.03 4.42
N GLN A 546 3.40 -17.16 3.53
CA GLN A 546 3.83 -15.82 3.94
C GLN A 546 2.61 -14.92 4.08
N HIS A 547 2.58 -14.07 5.09
CA HIS A 547 1.45 -13.16 5.29
C HIS A 547 1.87 -11.81 5.90
N LEU A 548 1.09 -10.78 5.55
CA LEU A 548 1.24 -9.40 6.01
C LEU A 548 0.20 -9.02 7.04
N ILE A 549 -0.93 -9.74 7.08
CA ILE A 549 -2.02 -9.48 8.02
C ILE A 549 -1.83 -10.34 9.26
N LYS A 550 -1.79 -9.70 10.43
CA LYS A 550 -1.79 -10.37 11.73
C LYS A 550 -3.20 -10.58 12.25
N SER A 551 -3.99 -9.51 12.25
CA SER A 551 -5.39 -9.58 12.66
C SER A 551 -6.19 -8.41 12.09
N VAL A 552 -7.51 -8.52 12.13
CA VAL A 552 -8.44 -7.42 11.87
C VAL A 552 -9.31 -7.24 13.11
N LYS A 553 -9.42 -6.02 13.61
CA LYS A 553 -10.16 -5.67 14.82
C LYS A 553 -11.24 -4.66 14.52
N SER A 554 -12.33 -4.66 15.29
CA SER A 554 -13.30 -3.57 15.26
C SER A 554 -12.61 -2.22 15.53
N ALA A 555 -13.19 -1.12 15.04
CA ALA A 555 -12.62 0.22 15.17
C ALA A 555 -12.32 0.62 16.65
N ASP A 556 -13.12 0.13 17.57
CA ASP A 556 -12.98 0.34 19.03
C ASP A 556 -12.11 -0.72 19.74
N TYR A 557 -11.52 -1.64 18.98
CA TYR A 557 -10.71 -2.78 19.47
C TYR A 557 -11.45 -3.76 20.40
N SER A 558 -12.78 -3.68 20.48
CA SER A 558 -13.58 -4.54 21.36
C SER A 558 -13.71 -5.98 20.84
N GLU A 559 -13.59 -6.18 19.52
CA GLU A 559 -13.74 -7.48 18.88
C GLU A 559 -12.58 -7.73 17.90
N THR A 560 -12.13 -8.98 17.84
CA THR A 560 -11.21 -9.47 16.80
C THR A 560 -12.04 -10.17 15.72
N LEU A 561 -12.15 -9.53 14.56
CA LEU A 561 -12.94 -10.03 13.42
C LEU A 561 -12.19 -11.14 12.67
N VAL A 562 -10.88 -11.00 12.54
CA VAL A 562 -10.00 -11.99 11.91
C VAL A 562 -8.73 -12.09 12.75
N GLU A 563 -8.32 -13.32 13.03
CA GLU A 563 -7.02 -13.65 13.63
C GLU A 563 -6.30 -14.62 12.70
N LYS A 564 -5.15 -14.21 12.18
CA LYS A 564 -4.32 -15.08 11.35
C LYS A 564 -3.46 -15.96 12.24
N THR A 565 -3.54 -17.25 12.01
CA THR A 565 -2.65 -18.24 12.62
C THR A 565 -1.64 -18.72 11.57
N PRO A 566 -0.41 -19.07 11.97
CA PRO A 566 0.57 -19.66 11.07
C PRO A 566 -0.01 -20.84 10.29
N LYS A 567 0.05 -20.77 8.96
CA LYS A 567 -0.47 -21.82 8.08
C LYS A 567 0.68 -22.53 7.37
N VAL A 568 0.81 -23.83 7.64
CA VAL A 568 1.76 -24.67 6.94
C VAL A 568 1.29 -24.88 5.51
N ALA A 569 2.10 -24.40 4.56
CA ALA A 569 1.88 -24.63 3.12
C ALA A 569 2.36 -26.03 2.70
N LEU A 570 3.47 -26.50 3.29
CA LEU A 570 4.03 -27.81 2.99
C LEU A 570 4.97 -28.25 4.12
N GLU A 571 4.75 -29.46 4.63
CA GLU A 571 5.79 -30.23 5.33
C GLU A 571 6.66 -30.90 4.26
N THR A 572 7.88 -30.42 4.07
CA THR A 572 8.71 -30.86 2.93
C THR A 572 9.18 -32.29 3.04
N GLY A 573 9.25 -32.83 4.25
CA GLY A 573 9.82 -34.15 4.51
C GLY A 573 11.33 -34.23 4.33
N ILE A 574 12.00 -33.10 4.08
CA ILE A 574 13.47 -33.03 3.97
C ILE A 574 14.10 -33.46 5.27
N SER A 575 15.10 -34.32 5.21
CA SER A 575 15.75 -34.87 6.37
C SER A 575 16.47 -33.77 7.19
N LYS A 576 16.41 -33.90 8.51
CA LYS A 576 17.22 -33.07 9.41
C LYS A 576 18.71 -33.11 9.04
N TYR A 577 19.19 -34.25 8.56
CA TYR A 577 20.57 -34.42 8.13
C TYR A 577 20.93 -33.47 6.96
N ALA A 578 20.07 -33.37 5.95
CA ALA A 578 20.30 -32.46 4.82
C ALA A 578 20.29 -31.00 5.26
N ILE A 579 19.33 -30.61 6.09
CA ILE A 579 19.25 -29.25 6.68
C ILE A 579 20.52 -28.94 7.50
N ASP A 580 20.92 -29.83 8.40
CA ASP A 580 22.11 -29.63 9.24
C ASP A 580 23.40 -29.47 8.39
N CYS A 581 23.58 -30.32 7.35
CA CYS A 581 24.73 -30.22 6.45
C CYS A 581 24.79 -28.90 5.70
N VAL A 582 23.64 -28.40 5.25
CA VAL A 582 23.57 -27.13 4.52
C VAL A 582 23.74 -25.95 5.46
N THR A 583 23.13 -25.98 6.63
CA THR A 583 23.29 -24.94 7.67
C THR A 583 24.76 -24.83 8.09
N GLU A 584 25.44 -25.95 8.33
CA GLU A 584 26.88 -25.96 8.63
C GLU A 584 27.70 -25.31 7.50
N GLY A 585 27.37 -25.60 6.23
CA GLY A 585 28.00 -24.94 5.10
C GLY A 585 27.74 -23.45 5.03
N MET A 586 26.52 -22.99 5.36
CA MET A 586 26.16 -21.57 5.43
C MET A 586 26.82 -20.84 6.62
N GLU A 587 27.01 -21.50 7.77
CA GLU A 587 27.82 -20.99 8.89
C GLU A 587 29.29 -20.80 8.45
N TYR A 588 29.82 -21.75 7.68
CA TYR A 588 31.18 -21.65 7.14
C TYR A 588 31.37 -20.46 6.18
N VAL A 589 30.35 -20.10 5.41
CA VAL A 589 30.36 -18.86 4.61
C VAL A 589 30.59 -17.64 5.50
N VAL A 590 29.88 -17.53 6.62
CA VAL A 590 30.02 -16.41 7.57
C VAL A 590 31.40 -16.45 8.24
N ASN A 591 31.78 -17.61 8.79
CA ASN A 591 32.95 -17.78 9.63
C ASN A 591 34.28 -17.69 8.86
N ASN A 592 34.27 -17.79 7.53
CA ASN A 592 35.49 -17.77 6.71
C ASN A 592 35.51 -16.61 5.67
N ASN A 593 34.45 -15.78 5.61
CA ASN A 593 34.43 -14.60 4.76
C ASN A 593 34.76 -13.34 5.57
N ARG A 594 35.95 -12.80 5.38
CA ARG A 594 36.45 -11.61 6.13
C ARG A 594 35.54 -10.40 6.00
N ILE A 595 34.86 -10.22 4.87
CA ILE A 595 33.96 -9.08 4.63
C ILE A 595 32.70 -9.25 5.50
N ILE A 596 32.12 -10.46 5.51
CA ILE A 596 30.94 -10.76 6.33
C ILE A 596 31.30 -10.68 7.82
N GLN A 597 32.41 -11.29 8.23
CA GLN A 597 32.89 -11.20 9.63
C GLN A 597 33.06 -9.76 10.10
N SER A 598 33.65 -8.91 9.23
CA SER A 598 33.84 -7.49 9.54
C SER A 598 32.49 -6.76 9.63
N ALA A 599 31.55 -7.09 8.74
CA ALA A 599 30.22 -6.49 8.73
C ALA A 599 29.40 -6.86 9.97
N LEU A 600 29.47 -8.12 10.41
CA LEU A 600 28.70 -8.65 11.55
C LEU A 600 29.46 -8.58 12.87
N LYS A 601 30.63 -7.94 12.91
CA LYS A 601 31.45 -7.83 14.13
C LYS A 601 30.65 -7.21 15.29
N GLY A 602 30.63 -7.90 16.44
CA GLY A 602 29.92 -7.46 17.65
C GLY A 602 28.46 -7.94 17.72
N LEU A 603 28.01 -8.73 16.77
CA LEU A 603 26.73 -9.44 16.87
C LEU A 603 26.95 -10.70 17.72
N ASP A 604 26.21 -10.83 18.82
CA ASP A 604 26.38 -11.92 19.80
C ASP A 604 25.62 -13.20 19.43
N VAL A 605 25.15 -13.32 18.18
CA VAL A 605 24.43 -14.47 17.68
C VAL A 605 25.11 -15.08 16.45
N GLN A 606 25.23 -16.40 16.40
CA GLN A 606 25.76 -17.10 15.23
C GLN A 606 24.75 -17.05 14.09
N THR A 607 25.16 -16.54 12.93
CA THR A 607 24.34 -16.49 11.72
C THR A 607 24.76 -17.54 10.70
N ALA A 608 23.83 -17.95 9.84
CA ALA A 608 24.11 -18.73 8.64
C ALA A 608 23.77 -17.88 7.41
N ALA A 609 24.59 -17.94 6.35
CA ALA A 609 24.35 -17.10 5.18
C ALA A 609 24.86 -17.71 3.87
N LYS A 610 24.33 -17.23 2.76
CA LYS A 610 24.86 -17.49 1.42
C LYS A 610 24.82 -16.24 0.58
N THR A 611 25.95 -15.93 -0.04
CA THR A 611 26.11 -14.86 -1.02
C THR A 611 25.77 -15.38 -2.42
N GLY A 612 25.17 -14.54 -3.24
CA GLY A 612 24.92 -14.80 -4.65
C GLY A 612 25.30 -13.60 -5.51
N THR A 613 25.66 -13.87 -6.72
CA THR A 613 25.79 -12.88 -7.80
C THR A 613 25.15 -13.48 -9.02
N SER A 614 24.23 -12.77 -9.64
CA SER A 614 23.61 -13.17 -10.90
C SER A 614 23.90 -12.16 -11.99
N GLU A 615 23.90 -12.61 -13.22
CA GLU A 615 24.10 -11.77 -14.40
C GLU A 615 22.76 -11.45 -15.07
N GLU A 616 22.62 -10.20 -15.50
CA GLU A 616 21.44 -9.72 -16.19
C GLU A 616 21.84 -8.83 -17.38
N ASN A 617 21.19 -9.05 -18.53
CA ASN A 617 21.31 -8.15 -19.66
C ASN A 617 20.39 -6.93 -19.45
N ARG A 618 20.97 -5.75 -19.33
CA ARG A 618 20.23 -4.50 -19.15
C ARG A 618 20.71 -3.45 -20.14
N LYS A 619 19.77 -2.67 -20.66
CA LYS A 619 20.07 -1.50 -21.49
C LYS A 619 20.35 -0.30 -20.58
N ILE A 620 21.60 0.16 -20.57
CA ILE A 620 22.04 1.33 -19.78
C ILE A 620 22.53 2.40 -20.76
N ASN A 621 21.94 3.59 -20.69
CA ASN A 621 22.26 4.71 -21.61
C ASN A 621 22.18 4.29 -23.09
N GLY A 622 21.18 3.45 -23.42
CA GLY A 622 20.99 2.96 -24.81
C GLY A 622 21.85 1.77 -25.22
N VAL A 623 22.82 1.33 -24.41
CA VAL A 623 23.75 0.22 -24.70
C VAL A 623 23.38 -1.02 -23.87
N ASN A 624 23.28 -2.18 -24.53
CA ASN A 624 23.10 -3.46 -23.83
C ASN A 624 24.39 -3.83 -23.09
N GLN A 625 24.27 -4.04 -21.79
CA GLN A 625 25.38 -4.42 -20.92
C GLN A 625 24.97 -5.59 -20.02
N VAL A 626 25.91 -6.46 -19.70
CA VAL A 626 25.74 -7.47 -18.66
C VAL A 626 26.05 -6.84 -17.32
N ILE A 627 25.04 -6.69 -16.48
CA ILE A 627 25.20 -6.21 -15.11
C ILE A 627 25.14 -7.35 -14.12
N ASN A 628 25.70 -7.16 -12.95
CA ASN A 628 25.59 -8.12 -11.86
C ASN A 628 24.57 -7.60 -10.83
N ASN A 629 23.73 -8.51 -10.35
CA ASN A 629 22.90 -8.27 -9.17
C ASN A 629 23.51 -8.99 -7.97
N GLY A 630 23.65 -8.28 -6.86
CA GLY A 630 24.15 -8.85 -5.61
C GLY A 630 23.00 -9.43 -4.80
N LEU A 631 23.17 -10.68 -4.34
CA LEU A 631 22.17 -11.36 -3.52
C LEU A 631 22.80 -11.82 -2.20
N TYR A 632 22.00 -11.80 -1.15
CA TYR A 632 22.41 -12.29 0.16
C TYR A 632 21.21 -12.87 0.88
N ILE A 633 21.30 -14.13 1.30
CA ILE A 633 20.32 -14.79 2.15
C ILE A 633 20.98 -15.14 3.49
N THR A 634 20.24 -14.97 4.58
CA THR A 634 20.78 -15.19 5.92
C THR A 634 19.67 -15.46 6.93
N PHE A 635 19.99 -16.15 8.00
CA PHE A 635 19.11 -16.35 9.15
C PHE A 635 19.90 -16.41 10.47
N ALA A 636 19.21 -16.12 11.54
CA ALA A 636 19.76 -16.13 12.89
C ALA A 636 18.71 -16.49 13.96
N PRO A 637 19.11 -17.15 15.08
CA PRO A 637 20.37 -17.89 15.21
C PRO A 637 20.48 -18.99 14.14
N SER A 638 21.69 -19.47 13.84
CA SER A 638 21.88 -20.55 12.87
C SER A 638 21.25 -21.87 13.30
N LYS A 639 20.95 -22.02 14.58
CA LYS A 639 20.17 -23.11 15.17
C LYS A 639 18.97 -22.52 15.88
N ASN A 640 17.78 -23.11 15.64
CA ASN A 640 16.51 -22.58 16.14
C ASN A 640 16.32 -21.11 15.68
N ALA A 641 16.37 -20.90 14.38
CA ALA A 641 16.26 -19.57 13.79
C ALA A 641 14.96 -18.86 14.18
N GLU A 642 15.06 -17.59 14.47
CA GLU A 642 13.96 -16.71 14.85
C GLU A 642 13.67 -15.65 13.78
N ILE A 643 14.66 -15.34 12.93
CA ILE A 643 14.57 -14.33 11.88
C ILE A 643 15.35 -14.78 10.66
N SER A 644 14.77 -14.59 9.48
CA SER A 644 15.43 -14.83 8.19
C SER A 644 15.28 -13.66 7.24
N MET A 645 16.23 -13.50 6.30
CA MET A 645 16.29 -12.34 5.40
C MET A 645 16.76 -12.74 4.02
N ALA A 646 16.20 -12.08 3.00
CA ALA A 646 16.66 -12.14 1.62
C ALA A 646 16.85 -10.74 1.04
N PHE A 647 17.99 -10.51 0.44
CA PHE A 647 18.38 -9.24 -0.18
C PHE A 647 18.67 -9.41 -1.66
N ILE A 648 18.23 -8.45 -2.45
CA ILE A 648 18.63 -8.30 -3.85
C ILE A 648 18.95 -6.84 -4.11
N CYS A 649 20.17 -6.57 -4.60
CA CYS A 649 20.60 -5.23 -4.97
C CYS A 649 21.06 -5.24 -6.42
N GLU A 650 20.43 -4.43 -7.26
CA GLU A 650 20.72 -4.32 -8.68
C GLU A 650 22.05 -3.61 -8.91
N GLY A 651 22.83 -4.07 -9.88
CA GLY A 651 24.12 -3.45 -10.23
C GLY A 651 25.26 -3.70 -9.25
N VAL A 652 25.10 -4.61 -8.29
CA VAL A 652 26.08 -4.86 -7.23
C VAL A 652 26.96 -6.06 -7.54
N TYR A 653 28.27 -5.81 -7.58
CA TYR A 653 29.30 -6.84 -7.65
C TYR A 653 29.95 -7.04 -6.28
N GLY A 654 30.00 -8.29 -5.80
CA GLY A 654 30.59 -8.60 -4.49
C GLY A 654 29.60 -8.50 -3.32
N SER A 655 28.60 -9.35 -3.33
CA SER A 655 27.44 -9.41 -2.42
C SER A 655 27.76 -9.63 -0.94
N SER A 656 29.00 -10.02 -0.56
CA SER A 656 29.38 -10.17 0.87
C SER A 656 29.22 -8.89 1.69
N SER A 657 29.30 -7.72 1.05
CA SER A 657 29.12 -6.42 1.72
C SER A 657 27.66 -6.11 2.08
N LEU A 658 26.69 -6.85 1.52
CA LEU A 658 25.27 -6.76 1.89
C LEU A 658 25.01 -7.17 3.35
N ALA A 659 25.90 -7.94 3.96
CA ALA A 659 25.87 -8.24 5.40
C ALA A 659 25.86 -6.96 6.28
N GLN A 660 26.35 -5.82 5.77
CA GLN A 660 26.28 -4.54 6.47
C GLN A 660 24.82 -4.02 6.64
N ILE A 661 23.91 -4.44 5.74
CA ILE A 661 22.49 -4.12 5.85
C ILE A 661 21.83 -5.04 6.88
N ALA A 662 22.22 -6.31 6.94
CA ALA A 662 21.64 -7.29 7.85
C ALA A 662 21.94 -7.00 9.33
N LYS A 663 23.13 -6.49 9.64
CA LYS A 663 23.57 -6.29 11.02
C LYS A 663 22.64 -5.39 11.85
N PRO A 664 22.29 -4.16 11.44
CA PRO A 664 21.40 -3.31 12.22
C PRO A 664 20.02 -3.95 12.45
N ILE A 665 19.53 -4.73 11.49
CA ILE A 665 18.24 -5.42 11.59
C ILE A 665 18.32 -6.53 12.65
N TYR A 666 19.41 -7.32 12.66
CA TYR A 666 19.63 -8.32 13.70
C TYR A 666 19.78 -7.68 15.08
N GLU A 667 20.57 -6.61 15.19
CA GLU A 667 20.75 -5.88 16.45
C GLU A 667 19.40 -5.34 16.98
N TYR A 668 18.59 -4.78 16.10
CA TYR A 668 17.25 -4.32 16.48
C TYR A 668 16.38 -5.49 16.99
N TYR A 669 16.30 -6.58 16.21
CA TYR A 669 15.45 -7.72 16.53
C TYR A 669 15.81 -8.35 17.87
N PHE A 670 17.08 -8.68 18.09
CA PHE A 670 17.52 -9.38 19.32
C PHE A 670 17.53 -8.46 20.54
N ASN A 671 17.77 -7.14 20.38
CA ASN A 671 17.70 -6.20 21.49
C ASN A 671 16.24 -5.90 21.90
N SER A 672 15.33 -5.76 20.96
CA SER A 672 13.90 -5.53 21.24
C SER A 672 13.25 -6.76 21.87
N SER A 673 13.60 -7.95 21.41
CA SER A 673 13.12 -9.21 22.00
C SER A 673 13.54 -9.39 23.47
N GLN A 674 14.76 -8.95 23.84
CA GLN A 674 15.24 -8.98 25.22
C GLN A 674 14.49 -7.98 26.11
N THR A 675 14.12 -6.82 25.58
CA THR A 675 13.36 -5.80 26.34
C THR A 675 11.91 -6.22 26.57
N ALA A 676 11.30 -6.92 25.62
CA ALA A 676 9.94 -7.45 25.74
C ALA A 676 9.85 -8.63 26.73
N ALA A 677 10.94 -9.40 26.91
CA ALA A 677 11.01 -10.50 27.86
C ALA A 677 11.24 -10.06 29.31
N ALA A 678 11.64 -8.81 29.54
CA ALA A 678 11.74 -8.26 30.91
C ALA A 678 10.31 -8.00 31.43
N PRO A 679 9.89 -8.59 32.58
CA PRO A 679 8.56 -8.31 33.13
C PRO A 679 8.47 -6.81 33.40
N GLN A 680 7.55 -6.14 32.71
CA GLN A 680 7.16 -4.80 33.11
C GLN A 680 6.64 -4.92 34.54
N SER A 681 7.39 -4.35 35.49
CA SER A 681 6.86 -4.19 36.84
C SER A 681 5.60 -3.35 36.69
N GLU A 682 4.44 -3.96 36.96
CA GLU A 682 3.21 -3.22 37.11
C GLU A 682 3.49 -2.17 38.21
N ASN A 683 3.71 -0.94 37.79
CA ASN A 683 3.62 0.19 38.69
C ASN A 683 2.15 0.31 39.09
N THR A 684 1.77 -0.42 40.11
CA THR A 684 0.55 -0.17 40.85
C THR A 684 0.64 1.25 41.39
N LEU A 685 0.03 2.18 40.69
CA LEU A 685 -0.39 3.46 41.27
C LEU A 685 -1.49 3.18 42.29
N LEU A 686 -1.09 2.84 43.51
CA LEU A 686 -1.91 3.01 44.72
C LEU A 686 -1.17 3.98 45.61
N GLY A 687 -1.62 5.22 45.60
CA GLY A 687 -1.24 6.29 46.49
C GLY A 687 -2.20 7.42 46.32
#